data_97056da0245af576bbd86b0ba194c308
#
_entry.id   97056da0245af576bbd86b0ba194c308
#
_cell.length_a   1.000
_cell.length_b   1.000
_cell.length_c   1.000
_cell.angle_alpha   90.00
_cell.angle_beta   90.00
_cell.angle_gamma   90.00
#
_symmetry.space_group_name_H-M   'P 1'
#
loop_
_entity.id
_entity.type
_entity.pdbx_description
1 polymer ?
#
loop_
_entity_poly.entity_id
_entity_poly.type
_entity_poly.pdbx_seq_one_letter_code
_entity_poly.pdbx_strand_id
1 'polypeptide(L)'
;MLSGGSASHAEPSVLADLADLSSRWIEPQIQRLTGGSVVAVPKVFNDNVWGTVRLHAWEVAVLNTRLMQRLREIRQLGVIHWVYQSAGHSRFEHSLGVLHQMQGLLAGVERNSARAGHPVVDDYTTYVLRLAALLHDAGHAAMSHVSDPILAAFEDSKQLVAWTKREYNTKTTPSVTESVVAAFVISPAFRRLLTLREVGADFIRDVDETTRHIASLIVGGSIRSGSAFQTLLVNGAFDADKLDYMQRDCLMAGVPSAIDVDRMVEKVQVLDVPAKLLSEMYPSYFDWTKEERNGMVRVLCLSSAGKGALHELAQTRTVLFRKVYHHQKVRALELMVRRVMSDIRTERNITSCVGWLALVDSDVLQHQGKTATQLRERYLLKRAFHIAAPSAPQRKEKVRINGELRTRQSGWIQLRRDSSDGVLRQKIVTESFRAAEILQKGADALQELEPDVDLIDRTKYSLDQFAFVGDGINDFTASDTVEGGERSEGTKRLSDVEGHVYAPEKAILPVFFAAWLVLSRDYGMSPSEFCHTITKVDPEQIQEQASRLEAASYFTELDTVPRITPSRITTHRAAALESFLKAAWPRIQKVAVEFGRYVSVEADPISPTRVAEFLRQFPDQSLARPALRLLESIQLRGRHYLMEALSSRLAYAREQGGVACVVPLGATGDSSTLLSYLMNDLPLGERADVLSLEMALQRHSGKRIMLWDDFCGSGRHTKTVLAQWLNLPDDSDE
;
A
#
# COMPACT_ATOMS: atom_id res chain seq x y z
N MET A 1 -40.63 -24.95 21.98
CA MET A 1 -40.08 -24.76 23.33
C MET A 1 -38.65 -25.27 23.31
N LEU A 2 -37.69 -24.39 23.18
CA LEU A 2 -36.31 -24.62 23.57
C LEU A 2 -35.79 -23.25 24.06
N SER A 3 -35.97 -23.04 25.35
CA SER A 3 -35.37 -21.95 26.09
C SER A 3 -33.92 -22.31 26.39
N GLY A 4 -32.99 -21.96 25.48
CA GLY A 4 -31.58 -21.90 25.78
C GLY A 4 -31.29 -20.53 26.39
N GLY A 5 -31.08 -20.51 27.73
CA GLY A 5 -30.68 -19.28 28.43
C GLY A 5 -29.39 -18.73 27.90
N SER A 6 -29.46 -17.63 27.13
CA SER A 6 -28.31 -16.76 26.87
C SER A 6 -27.96 -16.10 28.20
N ALA A 7 -26.82 -16.46 28.77
CA ALA A 7 -26.20 -15.62 29.80
C ALA A 7 -26.08 -14.20 29.21
N SER A 8 -26.87 -13.26 29.74
CA SER A 8 -26.77 -11.85 29.40
C SER A 8 -25.44 -11.35 29.92
N HIS A 9 -24.40 -11.42 29.07
CA HIS A 9 -23.18 -10.70 29.35
C HIS A 9 -23.51 -9.21 29.26
N ALA A 10 -23.33 -8.49 30.36
CA ALA A 10 -23.56 -7.06 30.44
C ALA A 10 -22.83 -6.33 29.30
N GLU A 11 -23.50 -5.39 28.66
CA GLU A 11 -22.89 -4.53 27.67
C GLU A 11 -21.75 -3.74 28.34
N PRO A 12 -20.59 -3.56 27.67
CA PRO A 12 -19.48 -2.82 28.24
C PRO A 12 -19.86 -1.35 28.45
N SER A 13 -19.46 -0.77 29.58
CA SER A 13 -19.76 0.65 29.91
C SER A 13 -19.31 1.65 28.84
N VAL A 14 -18.29 1.33 28.09
CA VAL A 14 -17.77 2.14 26.98
C VAL A 14 -18.84 2.42 25.89
N LEU A 15 -19.83 1.54 25.72
CA LEU A 15 -20.92 1.77 24.78
C LEU A 15 -21.78 2.97 25.20
N ALA A 16 -22.05 3.12 26.52
CA ALA A 16 -22.76 4.28 27.04
C ALA A 16 -21.95 5.56 26.86
N ASP A 17 -20.66 5.53 27.13
CA ASP A 17 -19.77 6.69 26.95
C ASP A 17 -19.66 7.09 25.47
N LEU A 18 -19.60 6.13 24.54
CA LEU A 18 -19.60 6.37 23.09
C LEU A 18 -20.98 6.89 22.61
N ALA A 19 -22.07 6.40 23.19
CA ALA A 19 -23.43 6.93 22.90
C ALA A 19 -23.57 8.39 23.33
N ASP A 20 -23.01 8.75 24.48
CA ASP A 20 -22.97 10.16 24.95
C ASP A 20 -22.10 11.04 24.05
N LEU A 21 -20.93 10.53 23.62
CA LEU A 21 -20.09 11.23 22.66
C LEU A 21 -20.79 11.41 21.31
N SER A 22 -21.44 10.35 20.83
CA SER A 22 -22.27 10.37 19.63
C SER A 22 -23.37 11.42 19.71
N SER A 23 -24.08 11.49 20.83
CA SER A 23 -25.12 12.50 21.09
C SER A 23 -24.54 13.91 20.97
N ARG A 24 -23.42 14.20 21.62
CA ARG A 24 -22.76 15.52 21.55
C ARG A 24 -22.36 15.91 20.12
N TRP A 25 -22.02 14.95 19.28
CA TRP A 25 -21.57 15.20 17.91
C TRP A 25 -22.71 15.22 16.87
N ILE A 26 -23.83 14.56 17.13
CA ILE A 26 -24.94 14.40 16.19
C ILE A 26 -26.13 15.29 16.52
N GLU A 27 -26.46 15.43 17.80
CA GLU A 27 -27.64 16.19 18.24
C GLU A 27 -27.70 17.65 17.74
N PRO A 28 -26.58 18.41 17.64
CA PRO A 28 -26.60 19.73 17.03
C PRO A 28 -27.12 19.75 15.58
N GLN A 29 -26.83 18.71 14.82
CA GLN A 29 -27.33 18.61 13.44
C GLN A 29 -28.82 18.24 13.41
N ILE A 30 -29.28 17.36 14.31
CA ILE A 30 -30.71 17.04 14.49
C ILE A 30 -31.49 18.31 14.78
N GLN A 31 -31.02 19.11 15.73
CA GLN A 31 -31.68 20.38 16.10
C GLN A 31 -31.76 21.37 14.94
N ARG A 32 -30.72 21.48 14.10
CA ARG A 32 -30.73 22.32 12.90
C ARG A 32 -31.78 21.86 11.88
N LEU A 33 -31.89 20.56 11.66
CA LEU A 33 -32.83 19.97 10.72
C LEU A 33 -34.26 20.15 11.23
N THR A 34 -34.55 19.73 12.45
CA THR A 34 -35.91 19.83 13.05
C THR A 34 -36.35 21.26 13.32
N GLY A 35 -35.42 22.17 13.61
CA GLY A 35 -35.69 23.61 13.81
C GLY A 35 -35.84 24.39 12.50
N GLY A 36 -35.77 23.74 11.33
CA GLY A 36 -35.92 24.38 10.02
C GLY A 36 -34.75 25.31 9.62
N SER A 37 -33.65 25.33 10.42
CA SER A 37 -32.49 26.17 10.14
C SER A 37 -31.70 25.69 8.95
N VAL A 38 -31.78 24.38 8.62
CA VAL A 38 -31.08 23.69 7.51
C VAL A 38 -32.05 22.67 6.92
N VAL A 39 -32.01 22.52 5.61
CA VAL A 39 -32.67 21.42 4.89
C VAL A 39 -31.66 20.50 4.34
N ALA A 40 -31.83 19.19 4.53
CA ALA A 40 -30.99 18.19 3.88
C ALA A 40 -31.39 18.12 2.39
N VAL A 41 -30.47 18.52 1.53
CA VAL A 41 -30.65 18.47 0.06
C VAL A 41 -29.45 17.76 -0.56
N PRO A 42 -29.64 17.09 -1.69
CA PRO A 42 -28.52 16.52 -2.43
C PRO A 42 -27.46 17.58 -2.72
N LYS A 43 -26.18 17.18 -2.61
CA LYS A 43 -25.05 18.08 -2.88
C LYS A 43 -24.04 17.44 -3.80
N VAL A 44 -23.25 18.30 -4.43
CA VAL A 44 -22.14 17.92 -5.28
C VAL A 44 -20.87 18.48 -4.68
N PHE A 45 -19.86 17.63 -4.51
CA PHE A 45 -18.53 18.00 -4.06
C PHE A 45 -17.55 17.84 -5.21
N ASN A 46 -16.61 18.76 -5.31
CA ASN A 46 -15.48 18.61 -6.22
C ASN A 46 -14.32 17.95 -5.47
N ASP A 47 -13.81 16.86 -6.01
CA ASP A 47 -12.69 16.07 -5.46
C ASP A 47 -11.52 16.10 -6.45
N ASN A 48 -10.31 16.27 -5.94
CA ASN A 48 -9.11 16.40 -6.78
C ASN A 48 -8.72 15.11 -7.51
N VAL A 49 -9.18 13.95 -7.01
CA VAL A 49 -8.87 12.62 -7.58
C VAL A 49 -9.99 12.17 -8.50
N TRP A 50 -11.26 12.31 -8.05
CA TRP A 50 -12.43 11.73 -8.70
C TRP A 50 -13.33 12.74 -9.40
N GLY A 51 -12.98 14.02 -9.35
CA GLY A 51 -13.79 15.08 -9.92
C GLY A 51 -15.09 15.27 -9.14
N THR A 52 -16.22 14.86 -9.70
CA THR A 52 -17.55 15.16 -9.14
C THR A 52 -18.10 14.04 -8.27
N VAL A 53 -18.22 14.27 -6.97
CA VAL A 53 -18.86 13.35 -6.00
C VAL A 53 -20.26 13.82 -5.68
N ARG A 54 -21.27 12.99 -5.92
CA ARG A 54 -22.69 13.32 -5.70
C ARG A 54 -23.21 12.63 -4.44
N LEU A 55 -23.84 13.41 -3.57
CA LEU A 55 -24.39 12.94 -2.32
C LEU A 55 -25.92 13.10 -2.30
N HIS A 56 -26.59 12.10 -1.78
CA HIS A 56 -28.01 12.15 -1.45
C HIS A 56 -28.26 13.04 -0.23
N ALA A 57 -29.51 13.51 -0.05
CA ALA A 57 -29.88 14.33 1.08
C ALA A 57 -29.53 13.68 2.44
N TRP A 58 -29.79 12.40 2.60
CA TRP A 58 -29.51 11.65 3.81
C TRP A 58 -28.00 11.51 4.07
N GLU A 59 -27.14 11.40 3.06
CA GLU A 59 -25.69 11.44 3.22
C GLU A 59 -25.20 12.82 3.66
N VAL A 60 -25.78 13.88 3.11
CA VAL A 60 -25.46 15.24 3.51
C VAL A 60 -25.87 15.51 4.97
N ALA A 61 -26.99 14.95 5.43
CA ALA A 61 -27.38 15.03 6.83
C ALA A 61 -26.33 14.40 7.76
N VAL A 62 -25.86 13.21 7.44
CA VAL A 62 -24.79 12.50 8.18
C VAL A 62 -23.46 13.24 8.06
N LEU A 63 -23.08 13.65 6.87
CA LEU A 63 -21.82 14.36 6.60
C LEU A 63 -21.69 15.65 7.40
N ASN A 64 -22.80 16.38 7.62
CA ASN A 64 -22.82 17.63 8.34
C ASN A 64 -22.79 17.48 9.87
N THR A 65 -22.78 16.27 10.41
CA THR A 65 -22.57 16.02 11.84
C THR A 65 -21.13 16.32 12.25
N ARG A 66 -20.87 16.66 13.52
CA ARG A 66 -19.51 16.82 14.04
C ARG A 66 -18.73 15.50 13.94
N LEU A 67 -19.42 14.35 14.00
CA LEU A 67 -18.83 13.04 13.79
C LEU A 67 -18.01 12.97 12.50
N MET A 68 -18.56 13.47 11.39
CA MET A 68 -17.89 13.47 10.09
C MET A 68 -17.02 14.73 9.89
N GLN A 69 -17.48 15.91 10.34
CA GLN A 69 -16.74 17.16 10.09
C GLN A 69 -15.38 17.20 10.79
N ARG A 70 -15.21 16.52 11.94
CA ARG A 70 -13.90 16.43 12.61
C ARG A 70 -12.83 15.73 11.75
N LEU A 71 -13.24 14.87 10.79
CA LEU A 71 -12.33 14.19 9.89
C LEU A 71 -11.55 15.16 8.97
N ARG A 72 -12.00 16.39 8.82
CA ARG A 72 -11.23 17.46 8.14
C ARG A 72 -9.97 17.86 8.91
N GLU A 73 -9.98 17.65 10.21
CA GLU A 73 -8.92 18.00 11.14
C GLU A 73 -7.98 16.80 11.40
N ILE A 74 -8.24 15.66 10.75
CA ILE A 74 -7.45 14.42 10.83
C ILE A 74 -6.93 14.07 9.43
N ARG A 75 -5.61 14.09 9.27
CA ARG A 75 -4.98 13.70 7.99
C ARG A 75 -5.04 12.20 7.80
N GLN A 76 -5.34 11.78 6.58
CA GLN A 76 -5.37 10.36 6.19
C GLN A 76 -4.03 9.67 6.49
N LEU A 77 -2.94 10.33 6.16
CA LEU A 77 -1.60 9.80 6.27
C LEU A 77 -0.80 10.35 7.48
N GLY A 78 -1.48 10.92 8.47
CA GLY A 78 -0.83 11.44 9.68
C GLY A 78 0.32 12.40 9.37
N VAL A 79 1.55 12.03 9.74
CA VAL A 79 2.74 12.88 9.57
C VAL A 79 3.49 12.69 8.25
N ILE A 80 2.99 11.88 7.33
CA ILE A 80 3.67 11.59 6.04
C ILE A 80 3.90 12.86 5.23
N HIS A 81 3.02 13.85 5.34
CA HIS A 81 3.17 15.17 4.68
C HIS A 81 4.45 15.92 5.10
N TRP A 82 5.13 15.55 6.16
CA TRP A 82 6.42 16.11 6.53
C TRP A 82 7.58 15.53 5.70
N VAL A 83 7.34 14.46 4.96
CA VAL A 83 8.29 13.84 4.04
C VAL A 83 7.84 14.02 2.59
N TYR A 84 6.53 13.84 2.34
CA TYR A 84 5.84 14.02 1.07
C TYR A 84 4.89 15.21 1.20
N GLN A 85 5.34 16.40 0.87
CA GLN A 85 4.69 17.67 1.23
C GLN A 85 3.22 17.77 0.81
N SER A 86 2.87 17.21 -0.35
CA SER A 86 1.49 17.24 -0.87
C SER A 86 0.57 16.19 -0.23
N ALA A 87 1.12 15.22 0.53
CA ALA A 87 0.36 14.14 1.16
C ALA A 87 -0.35 14.61 2.47
N GLY A 88 -1.07 15.71 2.39
CA GLY A 88 -1.75 16.38 3.50
C GLY A 88 -3.27 16.27 3.49
N HIS A 89 -3.84 15.46 2.61
CA HIS A 89 -5.29 15.26 2.49
C HIS A 89 -5.89 14.67 3.78
N SER A 90 -7.14 15.00 4.01
CA SER A 90 -7.86 14.63 5.22
C SER A 90 -8.64 13.32 5.05
N ARG A 91 -9.01 12.68 6.17
CA ARG A 91 -9.93 11.54 6.16
C ARG A 91 -11.31 11.92 5.63
N PHE A 92 -11.68 13.18 5.72
CA PHE A 92 -12.92 13.69 5.13
C PHE A 92 -12.91 13.57 3.60
N GLU A 93 -11.82 13.97 2.95
CA GLU A 93 -11.65 13.84 1.50
C GLU A 93 -11.65 12.36 1.07
N HIS A 94 -10.95 11.52 1.84
CA HIS A 94 -10.94 10.08 1.62
C HIS A 94 -12.35 9.48 1.74
N SER A 95 -13.11 9.79 2.80
CA SER A 95 -14.50 9.31 2.97
C SER A 95 -15.40 9.67 1.79
N LEU A 96 -15.23 10.86 1.20
CA LEU A 96 -15.96 11.24 -0.02
C LEU A 96 -15.50 10.41 -1.24
N GLY A 97 -14.22 10.13 -1.36
CA GLY A 97 -13.69 9.29 -2.42
C GLY A 97 -14.15 7.85 -2.31
N VAL A 98 -14.17 7.28 -1.10
CA VAL A 98 -14.70 5.93 -0.85
C VAL A 98 -16.19 5.85 -1.21
N LEU A 99 -16.96 6.90 -0.89
CA LEU A 99 -18.36 7.01 -1.31
C LEU A 99 -18.51 7.03 -2.83
N HIS A 100 -17.62 7.74 -3.54
CA HIS A 100 -17.58 7.76 -5.00
C HIS A 100 -17.28 6.36 -5.57
N GLN A 101 -16.29 5.68 -5.03
CA GLN A 101 -15.94 4.32 -5.46
C GLN A 101 -17.08 3.33 -5.18
N MET A 102 -17.73 3.43 -4.04
CA MET A 102 -18.91 2.60 -3.73
C MET A 102 -20.02 2.82 -4.77
N GLN A 103 -20.30 4.05 -5.16
CA GLN A 103 -21.27 4.35 -6.20
C GLN A 103 -20.87 3.69 -7.54
N GLY A 104 -19.60 3.80 -7.93
CA GLY A 104 -19.08 3.19 -9.14
C GLY A 104 -19.23 1.66 -9.13
N LEU A 105 -18.80 1.02 -8.02
CA LEU A 105 -18.90 -0.42 -7.84
C LEU A 105 -20.36 -0.92 -7.87
N LEU A 106 -21.29 -0.22 -7.21
CA LEU A 106 -22.72 -0.54 -7.25
C LEU A 106 -23.29 -0.45 -8.66
N ALA A 107 -22.98 0.62 -9.40
CA ALA A 107 -23.39 0.76 -10.79
C ALA A 107 -22.79 -0.31 -11.71
N GLY A 108 -21.55 -0.75 -11.45
CA GLY A 108 -20.91 -1.87 -12.15
C GLY A 108 -21.61 -3.19 -11.88
N VAL A 109 -21.88 -3.48 -10.60
CA VAL A 109 -22.62 -4.68 -10.18
C VAL A 109 -24.02 -4.71 -10.79
N GLU A 110 -24.77 -3.62 -10.70
CA GLU A 110 -26.12 -3.52 -11.25
C GLU A 110 -26.11 -3.78 -12.78
N ARG A 111 -25.26 -3.10 -13.53
CA ARG A 111 -25.12 -3.21 -14.97
C ARG A 111 -24.79 -4.63 -15.42
N ASN A 112 -23.85 -5.30 -14.73
CA ASN A 112 -23.42 -6.64 -15.07
C ASN A 112 -24.42 -7.71 -14.60
N SER A 113 -25.13 -7.50 -13.49
CA SER A 113 -26.17 -8.38 -13.00
C SER A 113 -27.46 -8.30 -13.85
N ALA A 114 -27.80 -7.11 -14.34
CA ALA A 114 -28.92 -6.94 -15.27
C ALA A 114 -28.72 -7.74 -16.58
N ARG A 115 -27.49 -7.83 -17.06
CA ARG A 115 -27.12 -8.69 -18.21
C ARG A 115 -27.32 -10.18 -17.90
N ALA A 116 -27.17 -10.59 -16.65
CA ALA A 116 -27.39 -11.96 -16.19
C ALA A 116 -28.88 -12.24 -15.82
N GLY A 117 -29.76 -11.23 -15.93
CA GLY A 117 -31.19 -11.39 -15.67
C GLY A 117 -31.62 -11.34 -14.20
N HIS A 118 -30.74 -10.94 -13.31
CA HIS A 118 -31.00 -10.89 -11.86
C HIS A 118 -30.64 -9.53 -11.27
N PRO A 119 -31.61 -8.66 -10.87
CA PRO A 119 -31.31 -7.46 -10.10
C PRO A 119 -30.73 -7.87 -8.72
N VAL A 120 -29.56 -7.35 -8.38
CA VAL A 120 -28.84 -7.69 -7.13
C VAL A 120 -28.84 -6.51 -6.16
N VAL A 121 -29.02 -5.29 -6.67
CA VAL A 121 -28.92 -4.05 -5.92
C VAL A 121 -30.29 -3.37 -5.92
N ASP A 122 -30.87 -3.18 -4.74
CA ASP A 122 -32.06 -2.37 -4.50
C ASP A 122 -31.71 -1.06 -3.76
N ASP A 123 -32.69 -0.19 -3.57
CA ASP A 123 -32.52 1.09 -2.90
C ASP A 123 -32.00 0.91 -1.46
N TYR A 124 -32.47 -0.11 -0.75
CA TYR A 124 -32.02 -0.42 0.60
C TYR A 124 -30.55 -0.86 0.61
N THR A 125 -30.16 -1.76 -0.28
CA THR A 125 -28.75 -2.20 -0.45
C THR A 125 -27.85 -1.02 -0.79
N THR A 126 -28.29 -0.15 -1.71
CA THR A 126 -27.58 1.07 -2.07
C THR A 126 -27.38 1.97 -0.85
N TYR A 127 -28.43 2.16 -0.06
CA TYR A 127 -28.41 3.02 1.12
C TYR A 127 -27.42 2.51 2.19
N VAL A 128 -27.51 1.24 2.57
CA VAL A 128 -26.64 0.69 3.62
C VAL A 128 -25.18 0.65 3.22
N LEU A 129 -24.87 0.30 1.96
CA LEU A 129 -23.51 0.26 1.45
C LEU A 129 -22.89 1.64 1.31
N ARG A 130 -23.63 2.62 0.83
CA ARG A 130 -23.15 4.00 0.73
C ARG A 130 -22.93 4.63 2.09
N LEU A 131 -23.79 4.36 3.09
CA LEU A 131 -23.56 4.81 4.48
C LEU A 131 -22.37 4.08 5.11
N ALA A 132 -22.23 2.79 4.90
CA ALA A 132 -21.05 2.05 5.37
C ALA A 132 -19.76 2.63 4.79
N ALA A 133 -19.73 2.92 3.49
CA ALA A 133 -18.60 3.55 2.80
C ALA A 133 -18.29 4.94 3.35
N LEU A 134 -19.31 5.78 3.58
CA LEU A 134 -19.13 7.13 4.12
C LEU A 134 -18.59 7.14 5.55
N LEU A 135 -19.02 6.17 6.36
CA LEU A 135 -18.77 6.14 7.81
C LEU A 135 -17.55 5.30 8.22
N HIS A 136 -17.02 4.42 7.34
CA HIS A 136 -16.05 3.38 7.72
C HIS A 136 -14.87 3.93 8.54
N ASP A 137 -14.41 5.14 8.25
CA ASP A 137 -13.28 5.82 8.88
C ASP A 137 -13.65 6.79 10.01
N ALA A 138 -14.94 6.93 10.34
CA ALA A 138 -15.41 7.89 11.34
C ALA A 138 -14.89 7.62 12.77
N GLY A 139 -14.34 6.44 13.05
CA GLY A 139 -13.74 6.07 14.32
C GLY A 139 -12.27 6.42 14.50
N HIS A 140 -11.61 6.94 13.46
CA HIS A 140 -10.19 7.29 13.58
C HIS A 140 -9.97 8.52 14.48
N ALA A 141 -8.87 8.46 15.24
CA ALA A 141 -8.41 9.53 16.13
C ALA A 141 -7.29 10.37 15.48
N ALA A 142 -6.81 11.37 16.20
CA ALA A 142 -5.68 12.21 15.80
C ALA A 142 -4.50 11.39 15.26
N MET A 143 -3.85 11.87 14.20
CA MET A 143 -2.74 11.20 13.53
C MET A 143 -3.05 9.83 12.92
N SER A 144 -4.34 9.49 12.71
CA SER A 144 -4.76 8.28 12.01
C SER A 144 -4.16 7.01 12.61
N HIS A 145 -3.56 6.14 11.82
CA HIS A 145 -2.96 4.87 12.25
C HIS A 145 -1.80 5.01 13.26
N VAL A 146 -1.22 6.19 13.41
CA VAL A 146 -0.21 6.43 14.46
C VAL A 146 -0.82 6.31 15.85
N SER A 147 -2.12 6.61 16.01
CA SER A 147 -2.90 6.44 17.24
C SER A 147 -3.26 5.01 17.58
N ASP A 148 -3.29 4.10 16.61
CA ASP A 148 -3.86 2.75 16.82
C ASP A 148 -3.22 1.99 18.00
N PRO A 149 -1.89 2.01 18.22
CA PRO A 149 -1.30 1.35 19.39
C PRO A 149 -1.74 1.97 20.71
N ILE A 150 -2.00 3.29 20.75
CA ILE A 150 -2.45 4.00 21.96
C ILE A 150 -3.90 3.66 22.24
N LEU A 151 -4.75 3.68 21.23
CA LEU A 151 -6.14 3.27 21.33
C LEU A 151 -6.28 1.82 21.80
N ALA A 152 -5.50 0.90 21.23
CA ALA A 152 -5.52 -0.50 21.61
C ALA A 152 -5.03 -0.78 23.04
N ALA A 153 -4.26 0.14 23.64
CA ALA A 153 -3.76 0.01 25.01
C ALA A 153 -4.80 0.35 26.09
N PHE A 154 -5.92 1.01 25.74
CA PHE A 154 -6.98 1.27 26.71
C PHE A 154 -7.79 0.02 27.01
N GLU A 155 -8.19 -0.15 28.26
CA GLU A 155 -8.95 -1.34 28.69
C GLU A 155 -10.38 -1.33 28.13
N ASP A 156 -11.01 -0.15 28.06
CA ASP A 156 -12.32 0.03 27.43
C ASP A 156 -12.31 -0.29 25.92
N SER A 157 -11.21 -0.02 25.22
CA SER A 157 -11.02 -0.45 23.82
C SER A 157 -11.02 -1.97 23.67
N LYS A 158 -10.31 -2.68 24.57
CA LYS A 158 -10.29 -4.15 24.53
C LYS A 158 -11.66 -4.75 24.77
N GLN A 159 -12.42 -4.18 25.71
CA GLN A 159 -13.79 -4.57 26.00
C GLN A 159 -14.71 -4.32 24.80
N LEU A 160 -14.57 -3.15 24.16
CA LEU A 160 -15.32 -2.77 22.96
C LEU A 160 -15.05 -3.74 21.80
N VAL A 161 -13.79 -4.02 21.51
CA VAL A 161 -13.40 -4.95 20.44
C VAL A 161 -13.94 -6.37 20.71
N ALA A 162 -13.84 -6.85 21.96
CA ALA A 162 -14.36 -8.15 22.35
C ALA A 162 -15.88 -8.23 22.23
N TRP A 163 -16.59 -7.15 22.57
CA TRP A 163 -18.03 -7.03 22.37
C TRP A 163 -18.38 -7.03 20.89
N THR A 164 -17.74 -6.18 20.07
CA THR A 164 -17.97 -6.08 18.62
C THR A 164 -17.77 -7.42 17.94
N LYS A 165 -16.70 -8.14 18.30
CA LYS A 165 -16.41 -9.45 17.74
C LYS A 165 -17.53 -10.46 18.00
N ARG A 166 -18.12 -10.44 19.18
CA ARG A 166 -19.24 -11.33 19.55
C ARG A 166 -20.55 -10.90 18.91
N GLU A 167 -20.88 -9.61 18.99
CA GLU A 167 -22.15 -9.07 18.51
C GLU A 167 -22.32 -9.31 17.01
N TYR A 168 -21.26 -9.09 16.23
CA TYR A 168 -21.30 -9.22 14.78
C TYR A 168 -20.68 -10.54 14.26
N ASN A 169 -20.28 -11.43 15.17
CA ASN A 169 -19.66 -12.71 14.82
C ASN A 169 -18.54 -12.57 13.77
N THR A 170 -17.60 -11.63 13.99
CA THR A 170 -16.51 -11.39 13.05
C THR A 170 -15.43 -12.47 13.16
N LYS A 171 -14.92 -12.98 12.04
CA LYS A 171 -13.83 -13.98 12.03
C LYS A 171 -12.49 -13.39 12.43
N THR A 172 -12.16 -12.27 11.84
CA THR A 172 -10.99 -11.49 12.22
C THR A 172 -11.35 -10.61 13.41
N THR A 173 -10.38 -10.29 14.24
CA THR A 173 -10.59 -9.31 15.30
C THR A 173 -10.70 -7.91 14.67
N PRO A 174 -11.85 -7.22 14.81
CA PRO A 174 -12.00 -5.87 14.27
C PRO A 174 -11.00 -4.91 14.94
N SER A 175 -10.64 -3.85 14.25
CA SER A 175 -9.84 -2.77 14.83
C SER A 175 -10.64 -2.00 15.88
N VAL A 176 -9.95 -1.24 16.74
CA VAL A 176 -10.63 -0.35 17.69
C VAL A 176 -11.45 0.70 16.94
N THR A 177 -10.92 1.24 15.83
CA THR A 177 -11.58 2.27 15.04
C THR A 177 -12.87 1.77 14.39
N GLU A 178 -12.86 0.59 13.80
CA GLU A 178 -14.08 -0.06 13.27
C GLU A 178 -15.11 -0.33 14.38
N SER A 179 -14.65 -0.80 15.54
CA SER A 179 -15.51 -1.06 16.70
C SER A 179 -16.17 0.22 17.24
N VAL A 180 -15.45 1.35 17.24
CA VAL A 180 -15.95 2.66 17.59
C VAL A 180 -17.03 3.13 16.59
N VAL A 181 -16.79 2.95 15.28
CA VAL A 181 -17.80 3.28 14.26
C VAL A 181 -19.07 2.46 14.46
N ALA A 182 -18.92 1.15 14.70
CA ALA A 182 -20.07 0.29 14.96
C ALA A 182 -20.90 0.80 16.15
N ALA A 183 -20.25 1.21 17.25
CA ALA A 183 -20.93 1.79 18.41
C ALA A 183 -21.62 3.12 18.09
N PHE A 184 -21.01 4.01 17.30
CA PHE A 184 -21.63 5.25 16.86
C PHE A 184 -22.87 5.01 15.99
N VAL A 185 -22.78 4.09 15.03
CA VAL A 185 -23.86 3.77 14.09
C VAL A 185 -25.10 3.22 14.80
N ILE A 186 -24.91 2.39 15.83
CA ILE A 186 -26.05 1.86 16.62
C ILE A 186 -26.51 2.79 17.75
N SER A 187 -25.89 3.95 17.93
CA SER A 187 -26.26 4.88 19.02
C SER A 187 -27.65 5.46 18.83
N PRO A 188 -28.35 5.81 19.93
CA PRO A 188 -29.67 6.42 19.85
C PRO A 188 -29.71 7.70 19.02
N ALA A 189 -28.66 8.53 19.11
CA ALA A 189 -28.57 9.79 18.35
C ALA A 189 -28.48 9.53 16.84
N PHE A 190 -27.69 8.53 16.42
CA PHE A 190 -27.57 8.21 15.00
C PHE A 190 -28.85 7.61 14.44
N ARG A 191 -29.51 6.69 15.17
CA ARG A 191 -30.81 6.14 14.80
C ARG A 191 -31.84 7.23 14.64
N ARG A 192 -31.88 8.17 15.60
CA ARG A 192 -32.80 9.35 15.53
C ARG A 192 -32.51 10.21 14.31
N LEU A 193 -31.23 10.46 13.97
CA LEU A 193 -30.87 11.20 12.76
C LEU A 193 -31.45 10.57 11.50
N LEU A 194 -31.30 9.24 11.36
CA LEU A 194 -31.76 8.51 10.17
C LEU A 194 -33.30 8.46 10.03
N THR A 195 -34.03 8.55 11.13
CA THR A 195 -35.49 8.49 11.15
C THR A 195 -36.16 9.85 11.01
N LEU A 196 -35.39 10.95 10.88
CA LEU A 196 -35.95 12.27 10.66
C LEU A 196 -36.59 12.36 9.27
N ARG A 197 -37.82 12.90 9.23
CA ARG A 197 -38.53 13.14 7.97
C ARG A 197 -37.72 14.04 7.01
N GLU A 198 -37.01 15.00 7.57
CA GLU A 198 -36.15 15.95 6.86
C GLU A 198 -34.98 15.30 6.16
N VAL A 199 -34.64 14.04 6.53
CA VAL A 199 -33.57 13.27 5.95
C VAL A 199 -34.04 12.42 4.76
N GLY A 200 -35.34 12.02 4.73
CA GLY A 200 -35.99 11.47 3.53
C GLY A 200 -35.53 10.07 3.13
N ALA A 201 -35.46 9.12 4.08
CA ALA A 201 -35.15 7.73 3.81
C ALA A 201 -36.41 6.85 3.99
N ASP A 202 -37.37 6.95 3.06
CA ASP A 202 -38.68 6.29 3.16
C ASP A 202 -38.62 4.75 3.01
N PHE A 203 -37.49 4.18 2.60
CA PHE A 203 -37.30 2.75 2.45
C PHE A 203 -36.78 2.05 3.73
N ILE A 204 -36.46 2.78 4.80
CA ILE A 204 -36.07 2.20 6.10
C ILE A 204 -37.34 1.71 6.80
N ARG A 205 -37.46 0.37 6.94
CA ARG A 205 -38.57 -0.25 7.67
C ARG A 205 -38.29 -0.39 9.15
N ASP A 206 -37.05 -0.78 9.49
CA ASP A 206 -36.54 -0.96 10.85
C ASP A 206 -35.17 -0.28 10.96
N VAL A 207 -35.10 0.79 11.77
CA VAL A 207 -33.86 1.55 11.95
C VAL A 207 -32.82 0.77 12.75
N ASP A 208 -33.26 -0.07 13.69
CA ASP A 208 -32.37 -0.86 14.53
C ASP A 208 -31.70 -1.96 13.69
N GLU A 209 -32.46 -2.64 12.84
CA GLU A 209 -31.92 -3.60 11.89
C GLU A 209 -30.98 -2.93 10.88
N THR A 210 -31.38 -1.78 10.34
CA THR A 210 -30.58 -1.03 9.36
C THR A 210 -29.24 -0.57 9.94
N THR A 211 -29.24 0.00 11.15
CA THR A 211 -27.99 0.45 11.79
C THR A 211 -27.10 -0.72 12.17
N ARG A 212 -27.64 -1.83 12.62
CA ARG A 212 -26.86 -3.06 12.85
C ARG A 212 -26.29 -3.64 11.55
N HIS A 213 -27.04 -3.56 10.44
CA HIS A 213 -26.53 -4.00 9.14
C HIS A 213 -25.35 -3.14 8.68
N ILE A 214 -25.47 -1.82 8.75
CA ILE A 214 -24.37 -0.89 8.43
C ILE A 214 -23.14 -1.19 9.30
N ALA A 215 -23.31 -1.33 10.62
CA ALA A 215 -22.24 -1.65 11.54
C ALA A 215 -21.59 -2.99 11.21
N SER A 216 -22.38 -4.04 10.91
CA SER A 216 -21.90 -5.35 10.49
C SER A 216 -21.02 -5.28 9.23
N LEU A 217 -21.42 -4.50 8.23
CA LEU A 217 -20.63 -4.30 7.01
C LEU A 217 -19.28 -3.66 7.30
N ILE A 218 -19.24 -2.66 8.19
CA ILE A 218 -18.01 -1.94 8.55
C ILE A 218 -17.03 -2.83 9.30
N VAL A 219 -17.51 -3.64 10.23
CA VAL A 219 -16.63 -4.52 11.04
C VAL A 219 -16.32 -5.87 10.38
N GLY A 220 -16.78 -6.10 9.17
CA GLY A 220 -16.60 -7.39 8.48
C GLY A 220 -17.35 -8.53 9.17
N GLY A 221 -18.57 -8.28 9.67
CA GLY A 221 -19.42 -9.25 10.34
C GLY A 221 -19.77 -10.43 9.44
N SER A 222 -20.16 -11.55 10.07
CA SER A 222 -20.50 -12.76 9.32
C SER A 222 -21.68 -12.53 8.41
N ILE A 223 -21.60 -13.11 7.24
CA ILE A 223 -22.57 -13.00 6.16
C ILE A 223 -23.86 -13.67 6.60
N ARG A 224 -24.88 -12.86 6.86
CA ARG A 224 -26.24 -13.39 7.05
C ARG A 224 -26.88 -13.64 5.67
N SER A 225 -27.44 -14.83 5.52
CA SER A 225 -28.34 -15.21 4.40
C SER A 225 -27.85 -14.89 2.98
N GLY A 226 -26.74 -15.47 2.57
CA GLY A 226 -26.44 -15.63 1.14
C GLY A 226 -25.89 -14.40 0.41
N SER A 227 -25.52 -13.31 1.09
CA SER A 227 -25.12 -12.04 0.43
C SER A 227 -23.70 -11.58 0.84
N ALA A 228 -22.69 -12.35 0.46
CA ALA A 228 -21.28 -12.05 0.74
C ALA A 228 -20.78 -10.79 0.01
N PHE A 229 -21.34 -10.47 -1.15
CA PHE A 229 -20.86 -9.37 -1.97
C PHE A 229 -20.93 -8.02 -1.27
N GLN A 230 -21.92 -7.81 -0.40
CA GLN A 230 -22.06 -6.55 0.34
C GLN A 230 -20.87 -6.34 1.30
N THR A 231 -20.51 -7.36 2.07
CA THR A 231 -19.33 -7.29 2.95
C THR A 231 -18.04 -7.13 2.13
N LEU A 232 -17.92 -7.80 0.99
CA LEU A 232 -16.74 -7.71 0.11
C LEU A 232 -16.58 -6.34 -0.56
N LEU A 233 -17.67 -5.57 -0.75
CA LEU A 233 -17.61 -4.20 -1.25
C LEU A 233 -17.03 -3.21 -0.22
N VAL A 234 -17.13 -3.52 1.07
CA VAL A 234 -16.64 -2.68 2.19
C VAL A 234 -15.34 -3.22 2.77
N ASN A 235 -15.15 -4.55 2.84
CA ASN A 235 -14.01 -5.24 3.45
C ASN A 235 -13.47 -6.36 2.55
N GLY A 236 -13.38 -6.13 1.26
CA GLY A 236 -12.89 -7.09 0.27
C GLY A 236 -11.45 -6.87 -0.18
N ALA A 237 -10.99 -7.68 -1.13
CA ALA A 237 -9.67 -7.54 -1.74
C ALA A 237 -9.52 -6.26 -2.57
N PHE A 238 -10.61 -5.83 -3.21
CA PHE A 238 -10.70 -4.62 -4.03
C PHE A 238 -11.95 -3.79 -3.66
N ASP A 239 -12.15 -3.56 -2.37
CA ASP A 239 -13.24 -2.75 -1.82
C ASP A 239 -13.12 -1.26 -2.16
N ALA A 240 -14.18 -0.52 -1.87
CA ALA A 240 -14.25 0.91 -2.17
C ALA A 240 -13.16 1.73 -1.47
N ASP A 241 -12.76 1.34 -0.24
CA ASP A 241 -11.68 1.97 0.53
C ASP A 241 -10.35 1.85 -0.21
N LYS A 242 -9.98 0.60 -0.63
CA LYS A 242 -8.73 0.34 -1.34
C LYS A 242 -8.65 1.05 -2.67
N LEU A 243 -9.75 1.12 -3.42
CA LEU A 243 -9.80 1.83 -4.70
C LEU A 243 -9.56 3.33 -4.53
N ASP A 244 -10.06 3.95 -3.44
CA ASP A 244 -9.79 5.36 -3.19
C ASP A 244 -8.37 5.59 -2.70
N TYR A 245 -7.97 4.98 -1.55
CA TYR A 245 -6.71 5.39 -0.94
C TYR A 245 -5.49 5.05 -1.79
N MET A 246 -5.49 3.95 -2.53
CA MET A 246 -4.34 3.61 -3.36
C MET A 246 -4.11 4.63 -4.47
N GLN A 247 -5.18 5.13 -5.09
CA GLN A 247 -5.08 6.16 -6.12
C GLN A 247 -4.80 7.54 -5.50
N ARG A 248 -5.53 7.90 -4.44
CA ARG A 248 -5.39 9.18 -3.74
C ARG A 248 -4.01 9.35 -3.13
N ASP A 249 -3.53 8.37 -2.39
CA ASP A 249 -2.23 8.43 -1.73
C ASP A 249 -1.07 8.46 -2.73
N CYS A 250 -1.18 7.71 -3.83
CA CYS A 250 -0.22 7.81 -4.94
C CYS A 250 -0.15 9.22 -5.49
N LEU A 251 -1.30 9.80 -5.84
CA LEU A 251 -1.37 11.15 -6.39
C LEU A 251 -0.79 12.18 -5.41
N MET A 252 -1.23 12.12 -4.15
CA MET A 252 -0.83 13.09 -3.12
C MET A 252 0.63 12.92 -2.68
N ALA A 253 1.17 11.70 -2.72
CA ALA A 253 2.60 11.47 -2.43
C ALA A 253 3.51 11.66 -3.65
N GLY A 254 2.96 11.96 -4.84
CA GLY A 254 3.73 12.08 -6.07
C GLY A 254 4.34 10.74 -6.53
N VAL A 255 3.69 9.63 -6.22
CA VAL A 255 4.08 8.28 -6.65
C VAL A 255 3.24 7.88 -7.86
N PRO A 256 3.86 7.50 -8.99
CA PRO A 256 3.09 7.05 -10.14
C PRO A 256 2.19 5.86 -9.79
N SER A 257 0.91 5.94 -10.15
CA SER A 257 -0.05 4.84 -10.05
C SER A 257 -0.38 4.33 -11.45
N ALA A 258 -0.41 3.01 -11.60
CA ALA A 258 -0.81 2.35 -12.84
C ALA A 258 -2.18 1.66 -12.72
N ILE A 259 -2.96 1.94 -11.65
CA ILE A 259 -4.23 1.25 -11.40
C ILE A 259 -5.29 1.77 -12.39
N ASP A 260 -5.85 0.87 -13.19
CA ASP A 260 -7.04 1.11 -14.00
C ASP A 260 -8.31 0.83 -13.16
N VAL A 261 -8.68 1.81 -12.32
CA VAL A 261 -9.86 1.73 -11.43
C VAL A 261 -11.14 1.64 -12.25
N ASP A 262 -11.24 2.38 -13.34
CA ASP A 262 -12.43 2.37 -14.21
C ASP A 262 -12.68 0.98 -14.79
N ARG A 263 -11.62 0.29 -15.18
CA ARG A 263 -11.74 -1.09 -15.68
C ARG A 263 -12.18 -2.06 -14.59
N MET A 264 -11.72 -1.88 -13.35
CA MET A 264 -12.21 -2.70 -12.22
C MET A 264 -13.71 -2.50 -12.02
N VAL A 265 -14.16 -1.24 -11.96
CA VAL A 265 -15.57 -0.88 -11.84
C VAL A 265 -16.41 -1.41 -13.00
N GLU A 266 -15.89 -1.38 -14.24
CA GLU A 266 -16.57 -1.92 -15.41
C GLU A 266 -16.67 -3.45 -15.42
N LYS A 267 -15.75 -4.16 -14.75
CA LYS A 267 -15.63 -5.62 -14.77
C LYS A 267 -16.10 -6.30 -13.49
N VAL A 268 -16.50 -5.52 -12.48
CA VAL A 268 -17.08 -6.06 -11.25
C VAL A 268 -18.44 -6.71 -11.54
N GLN A 269 -18.71 -7.85 -10.92
CA GLN A 269 -19.96 -8.59 -11.02
C GLN A 269 -20.24 -9.37 -9.74
N VAL A 270 -21.46 -9.87 -9.62
CA VAL A 270 -21.88 -10.76 -8.55
C VAL A 270 -22.26 -12.11 -9.15
N LEU A 271 -21.74 -13.18 -8.55
CA LEU A 271 -22.06 -14.55 -8.93
C LEU A 271 -22.72 -15.30 -7.77
N ASP A 272 -23.71 -16.12 -8.09
CA ASP A 272 -24.28 -17.11 -7.17
C ASP A 272 -23.42 -18.37 -7.17
N VAL A 273 -22.84 -18.71 -6.02
CA VAL A 273 -21.88 -19.79 -5.86
C VAL A 273 -22.38 -20.77 -4.79
N PRO A 274 -22.29 -22.10 -5.00
CA PRO A 274 -22.61 -23.05 -3.95
C PRO A 274 -21.77 -22.83 -2.70
N ALA A 275 -22.41 -22.60 -1.56
CA ALA A 275 -21.76 -22.36 -0.28
C ALA A 275 -20.81 -23.50 0.12
N LYS A 276 -21.17 -24.74 -0.24
CA LYS A 276 -20.33 -25.93 -0.03
C LYS A 276 -18.97 -25.79 -0.72
N LEU A 277 -18.95 -25.32 -1.98
CA LEU A 277 -17.73 -25.14 -2.75
C LEU A 277 -16.83 -24.04 -2.12
N LEU A 278 -17.43 -22.92 -1.71
CA LEU A 278 -16.70 -21.86 -1.00
C LEU A 278 -16.13 -22.36 0.33
N SER A 279 -16.87 -23.14 1.10
CA SER A 279 -16.40 -23.68 2.38
C SER A 279 -15.29 -24.72 2.24
N GLU A 280 -15.24 -25.44 1.12
CA GLU A 280 -14.16 -26.38 0.79
C GLU A 280 -12.90 -25.66 0.31
N MET A 281 -13.06 -24.66 -0.54
CA MET A 281 -11.93 -23.86 -1.08
C MET A 281 -11.37 -22.89 -0.04
N TYR A 282 -12.22 -22.30 0.81
CA TYR A 282 -11.86 -21.24 1.74
C TYR A 282 -12.42 -21.51 3.16
N PRO A 283 -12.01 -22.58 3.83
CA PRO A 283 -12.60 -23.00 5.10
C PRO A 283 -12.44 -21.98 6.23
N SER A 284 -11.45 -21.10 6.13
CA SER A 284 -11.16 -20.07 7.13
C SER A 284 -11.76 -18.71 6.83
N TYR A 285 -12.30 -18.49 5.65
CA TYR A 285 -12.75 -17.14 5.23
C TYR A 285 -14.20 -16.85 5.60
N PHE A 286 -15.07 -17.87 5.56
CA PHE A 286 -16.49 -17.75 5.90
C PHE A 286 -16.86 -18.69 7.03
N ASP A 287 -17.67 -18.22 7.99
CA ASP A 287 -18.20 -19.05 9.09
C ASP A 287 -19.58 -19.60 8.69
N TRP A 288 -19.58 -20.84 8.22
CA TRP A 288 -20.76 -21.48 7.69
C TRP A 288 -21.43 -22.36 8.75
N THR A 289 -22.69 -22.09 9.05
CA THR A 289 -23.53 -23.08 9.71
C THR A 289 -23.76 -24.29 8.79
N LYS A 290 -24.14 -25.44 9.35
CA LYS A 290 -24.45 -26.65 8.52
C LYS A 290 -25.56 -26.39 7.51
N GLU A 291 -26.52 -25.52 7.84
CA GLU A 291 -27.65 -25.17 6.98
C GLU A 291 -27.26 -24.22 5.85
N GLU A 292 -26.40 -23.27 6.13
CA GLU A 292 -25.87 -22.32 5.14
C GLU A 292 -24.99 -23.00 4.09
N ARG A 293 -24.30 -24.10 4.43
CA ARG A 293 -23.44 -24.87 3.48
C ARG A 293 -24.21 -25.51 2.32
N ASN A 294 -25.50 -25.67 2.43
CA ASN A 294 -26.35 -26.28 1.39
C ASN A 294 -27.01 -25.26 0.46
N GLY A 295 -26.78 -23.95 0.69
CA GLY A 295 -27.35 -22.85 -0.09
C GLY A 295 -26.44 -22.32 -1.20
N MET A 296 -26.97 -21.31 -1.89
CA MET A 296 -26.21 -20.45 -2.81
C MET A 296 -25.83 -19.17 -2.08
N VAL A 297 -24.63 -18.67 -2.35
CA VAL A 297 -24.11 -17.42 -1.78
C VAL A 297 -23.72 -16.48 -2.91
N ARG A 298 -24.15 -15.23 -2.80
CA ARG A 298 -23.76 -14.17 -3.72
C ARG A 298 -22.40 -13.59 -3.33
N VAL A 299 -21.41 -13.76 -4.20
CA VAL A 299 -20.05 -13.25 -3.98
C VAL A 299 -19.70 -12.18 -5.00
N LEU A 300 -18.94 -11.20 -4.56
CA LEU A 300 -18.35 -10.19 -5.43
C LEU A 300 -17.20 -10.80 -6.20
N CYS A 301 -17.21 -10.65 -7.50
CA CYS A 301 -16.20 -11.16 -8.42
C CYS A 301 -15.74 -10.08 -9.39
N LEU A 302 -14.56 -10.29 -9.94
CA LEU A 302 -14.10 -9.54 -11.09
C LEU A 302 -14.09 -10.48 -12.31
N SER A 303 -14.63 -10.05 -13.46
CA SER A 303 -14.51 -10.87 -14.66
C SER A 303 -13.04 -11.08 -15.04
N SER A 304 -12.71 -12.16 -15.76
CA SER A 304 -11.33 -12.47 -16.19
C SER A 304 -10.66 -11.31 -16.94
N ALA A 305 -11.45 -10.52 -17.68
CA ALA A 305 -10.97 -9.31 -18.35
C ALA A 305 -10.51 -8.18 -17.41
N GLY A 306 -10.85 -8.25 -16.13
CA GLY A 306 -10.40 -7.32 -15.08
C GLY A 306 -9.15 -7.78 -14.33
N LYS A 307 -8.64 -8.98 -14.59
CA LYS A 307 -7.49 -9.56 -13.84
C LYS A 307 -6.24 -8.67 -13.89
N GLY A 308 -5.98 -8.01 -15.04
CA GLY A 308 -4.85 -7.08 -15.19
C GLY A 308 -4.92 -5.92 -14.20
N ALA A 309 -6.06 -5.25 -14.11
CA ALA A 309 -6.25 -4.13 -13.17
C ALA A 309 -6.12 -4.56 -11.70
N LEU A 310 -6.51 -5.79 -11.35
CA LEU A 310 -6.29 -6.34 -10.01
C LEU A 310 -4.81 -6.56 -9.70
N HIS A 311 -4.01 -7.00 -10.69
CA HIS A 311 -2.54 -7.09 -10.55
C HIS A 311 -1.91 -5.72 -10.32
N GLU A 312 -2.32 -4.71 -11.09
CA GLU A 312 -1.87 -3.33 -10.92
C GLU A 312 -2.19 -2.79 -9.52
N LEU A 313 -3.39 -3.08 -9.01
CA LEU A 313 -3.78 -2.75 -7.63
C LEU A 313 -2.82 -3.38 -6.61
N ALA A 314 -2.52 -4.67 -6.73
CA ALA A 314 -1.62 -5.39 -5.84
C ALA A 314 -0.18 -4.85 -5.89
N GLN A 315 0.32 -4.53 -7.08
CA GLN A 315 1.64 -3.94 -7.28
C GLN A 315 1.71 -2.53 -6.69
N THR A 316 0.72 -1.69 -6.95
CA THR A 316 0.64 -0.32 -6.43
C THR A 316 0.60 -0.31 -4.91
N ARG A 317 -0.17 -1.22 -4.29
CA ARG A 317 -0.15 -1.41 -2.84
C ARG A 317 1.27 -1.68 -2.33
N THR A 318 1.99 -2.61 -2.94
CA THR A 318 3.37 -2.94 -2.56
C THR A 318 4.29 -1.72 -2.66
N VAL A 319 4.16 -0.93 -3.72
CA VAL A 319 4.94 0.30 -3.93
C VAL A 319 4.64 1.35 -2.87
N LEU A 320 3.34 1.61 -2.57
CA LEU A 320 2.92 2.56 -1.54
C LEU A 320 3.49 2.19 -0.17
N PHE A 321 3.34 0.92 0.23
CA PHE A 321 3.86 0.46 1.52
C PHE A 321 5.38 0.66 1.63
N ARG A 322 6.15 0.30 0.60
CA ARG A 322 7.62 0.41 0.61
C ARG A 322 8.12 1.84 0.53
N LYS A 323 7.54 2.65 -0.37
CA LYS A 323 8.04 3.99 -0.66
C LYS A 323 7.47 5.06 0.27
N VAL A 324 6.20 4.94 0.66
CA VAL A 324 5.47 5.99 1.40
C VAL A 324 5.31 5.61 2.86
N TYR A 325 4.51 4.61 3.17
CA TYR A 325 4.12 4.32 4.57
C TYR A 325 5.29 3.82 5.41
N HIS A 326 6.18 3.00 4.84
CA HIS A 326 7.35 2.47 5.54
C HIS A 326 8.65 3.17 5.15
N HIS A 327 8.55 4.38 4.61
CA HIS A 327 9.74 5.18 4.39
C HIS A 327 10.44 5.47 5.73
N GLN A 328 11.76 5.24 5.81
CA GLN A 328 12.52 5.34 7.06
C GLN A 328 12.32 6.65 7.83
N LYS A 329 12.19 7.79 7.14
CA LYS A 329 11.95 9.09 7.79
C LYS A 329 10.53 9.22 8.31
N VAL A 330 9.55 8.63 7.63
CA VAL A 330 8.16 8.57 8.09
C VAL A 330 8.09 7.77 9.39
N ARG A 331 8.71 6.58 9.41
CA ARG A 331 8.73 5.74 10.62
C ARG A 331 9.40 6.41 11.82
N ALA A 332 10.52 7.13 11.58
CA ALA A 332 11.16 7.93 12.64
C ALA A 332 10.23 9.03 13.19
N LEU A 333 9.50 9.71 12.30
CA LEU A 333 8.52 10.74 12.70
C LEU A 333 7.35 10.13 13.49
N GLU A 334 6.80 9.01 13.05
CA GLU A 334 5.70 8.32 13.75
C GLU A 334 6.10 7.89 15.15
N LEU A 335 7.32 7.35 15.35
CA LEU A 335 7.84 7.01 16.67
C LEU A 335 7.90 8.23 17.58
N MET A 336 8.40 9.37 17.08
CA MET A 336 8.45 10.61 17.85
C MET A 336 7.05 11.16 18.14
N VAL A 337 6.13 11.08 17.18
CA VAL A 337 4.72 11.48 17.39
C VAL A 337 4.05 10.61 18.46
N ARG A 338 4.29 9.30 18.47
CA ARG A 338 3.78 8.42 19.53
C ARG A 338 4.27 8.83 20.92
N ARG A 339 5.50 9.33 21.04
CA ARG A 339 6.01 9.89 22.31
C ARG A 339 5.23 11.14 22.73
N VAL A 340 5.03 12.08 21.80
CA VAL A 340 4.19 13.26 22.05
C VAL A 340 2.79 12.87 22.50
N MET A 341 2.21 11.86 21.84
CA MET A 341 0.88 11.34 22.22
C MET A 341 0.88 10.70 23.62
N SER A 342 1.96 10.01 23.99
CA SER A 342 2.12 9.47 25.35
C SER A 342 2.23 10.58 26.40
N ASP A 343 2.96 11.66 26.10
CA ASP A 343 3.04 12.84 26.95
C ASP A 343 1.66 13.47 27.15
N ILE A 344 0.91 13.71 26.06
CA ILE A 344 -0.46 14.24 26.10
C ILE A 344 -1.39 13.36 26.93
N ARG A 345 -1.31 12.03 26.73
CA ARG A 345 -2.10 11.06 27.50
C ARG A 345 -1.87 11.21 29.00
N THR A 346 -0.62 11.33 29.39
CA THR A 346 -0.23 11.46 30.81
C THR A 346 -0.64 12.82 31.37
N GLU A 347 -0.30 13.91 30.69
CA GLU A 347 -0.57 15.28 31.14
C GLU A 347 -2.06 15.59 31.24
N ARG A 348 -2.86 15.15 30.27
CA ARG A 348 -4.32 15.35 30.26
C ARG A 348 -5.07 14.27 31.02
N ASN A 349 -4.37 13.31 31.63
CA ASN A 349 -4.95 12.16 32.34
C ASN A 349 -6.02 11.42 31.51
N ILE A 350 -5.72 11.13 30.23
CA ILE A 350 -6.65 10.44 29.35
C ILE A 350 -6.57 8.94 29.64
N THR A 351 -7.63 8.41 30.22
CA THR A 351 -7.71 7.00 30.68
C THR A 351 -8.63 6.13 29.83
N SER A 352 -9.34 6.70 28.84
CA SER A 352 -10.31 6.02 27.99
C SER A 352 -10.11 6.33 26.51
N CYS A 353 -10.55 5.42 25.64
CA CYS A 353 -10.55 5.64 24.19
C CYS A 353 -11.48 6.80 23.80
N VAL A 354 -12.57 6.98 24.54
CA VAL A 354 -13.55 8.07 24.30
C VAL A 354 -12.88 9.45 24.46
N GLY A 355 -12.06 9.62 25.52
CA GLY A 355 -11.28 10.84 25.72
C GLY A 355 -10.25 11.08 24.63
N TRP A 356 -9.67 10.00 24.09
CA TRP A 356 -8.70 10.07 23.02
C TRP A 356 -9.35 10.45 21.66
N LEU A 357 -10.55 9.97 21.37
CA LEU A 357 -11.29 10.28 20.14
C LEU A 357 -11.67 11.76 20.01
N ALA A 358 -11.67 12.52 21.11
CA ALA A 358 -11.94 13.96 21.07
C ALA A 358 -10.78 14.78 20.50
N LEU A 359 -9.55 14.21 20.42
CA LEU A 359 -8.38 14.89 19.89
C LEU A 359 -8.35 14.91 18.37
N VAL A 360 -7.71 15.95 17.84
CA VAL A 360 -7.42 16.13 16.40
C VAL A 360 -5.91 16.35 16.20
N ASP A 361 -5.44 16.36 14.96
CA ASP A 361 -4.01 16.44 14.63
C ASP A 361 -3.31 17.67 15.24
N SER A 362 -4.01 18.81 15.30
CA SER A 362 -3.48 20.04 15.88
C SER A 362 -3.18 19.91 17.38
N ASP A 363 -3.96 19.13 18.15
CA ASP A 363 -3.68 18.89 19.56
C ASP A 363 -2.31 18.24 19.77
N VAL A 364 -1.93 17.34 18.85
CA VAL A 364 -0.66 16.62 18.89
C VAL A 364 0.49 17.49 18.37
N LEU A 365 0.31 18.13 17.23
CA LEU A 365 1.37 18.89 16.56
C LEU A 365 1.71 20.21 17.27
N GLN A 366 0.74 20.82 17.97
CA GLN A 366 0.93 22.08 18.72
C GLN A 366 1.24 21.88 20.20
N HIS A 367 1.37 20.63 20.64
CA HIS A 367 1.75 20.31 22.03
C HIS A 367 3.08 20.97 22.40
N GLN A 368 3.20 21.48 23.64
CA GLN A 368 4.36 22.26 24.09
C GLN A 368 5.48 21.42 24.72
N GLY A 369 5.32 20.09 24.73
CA GLY A 369 6.32 19.17 25.26
C GLY A 369 7.64 19.18 24.47
N LYS A 370 8.71 18.70 25.10
CA LYS A 370 10.09 18.66 24.58
C LYS A 370 10.13 17.93 23.21
N THR A 371 9.52 16.74 23.12
CA THR A 371 9.52 15.93 21.89
C THR A 371 8.75 16.63 20.76
N ALA A 372 7.62 17.28 21.06
CA ALA A 372 6.87 18.05 20.08
C ALA A 372 7.66 19.25 19.55
N THR A 373 8.43 19.93 20.40
CA THR A 373 9.35 21.01 20.01
C THR A 373 10.45 20.46 19.10
N GLN A 374 11.10 19.36 19.47
CA GLN A 374 12.11 18.71 18.64
C GLN A 374 11.58 18.33 17.25
N LEU A 375 10.32 17.83 17.16
CA LEU A 375 9.66 17.54 15.89
C LEU A 375 9.51 18.79 15.03
N ARG A 376 8.98 19.90 15.59
CA ARG A 376 8.80 21.16 14.87
C ARG A 376 10.12 21.77 14.40
N GLU A 377 11.18 21.65 15.19
CA GLU A 377 12.53 22.11 14.88
C GLU A 377 13.29 21.14 13.96
N ARG A 378 12.68 20.05 13.53
CA ARG A 378 13.30 19.02 12.67
C ARG A 378 14.51 18.33 13.32
N TYR A 379 14.62 18.34 14.65
CA TYR A 379 15.57 17.53 15.38
C TYR A 379 15.03 16.09 15.48
N LEU A 380 15.25 15.31 14.43
CA LEU A 380 14.62 14.02 14.23
C LEU A 380 15.58 12.87 14.51
N LEU A 381 15.03 11.75 14.98
CA LEU A 381 15.73 10.48 15.01
C LEU A 381 16.26 10.10 13.61
N LYS A 382 17.50 9.60 13.57
CA LYS A 382 18.16 9.07 12.36
C LYS A 382 18.28 7.56 12.46
N ARG A 383 18.20 6.88 11.34
CA ARG A 383 18.44 5.43 11.30
C ARG A 383 19.91 5.14 11.64
N ALA A 384 20.13 4.47 12.75
CA ALA A 384 21.45 4.00 13.19
C ALA A 384 21.72 2.56 12.73
N PHE A 385 20.66 1.73 12.62
CA PHE A 385 20.81 0.32 12.31
C PHE A 385 19.64 -0.20 11.47
N HIS A 386 19.91 -1.18 10.61
CA HIS A 386 18.89 -1.86 9.81
C HIS A 386 19.01 -3.37 10.03
N ILE A 387 17.88 -3.99 10.30
CA ILE A 387 17.75 -5.43 10.55
C ILE A 387 17.00 -6.04 9.38
N ALA A 388 17.61 -7.00 8.68
CA ALA A 388 16.96 -7.75 7.61
C ALA A 388 16.64 -9.17 8.08
N ALA A 389 15.51 -9.70 7.66
CA ALA A 389 15.14 -11.07 7.98
C ALA A 389 16.11 -12.09 7.36
N PRO A 390 16.43 -13.19 8.06
CA PRO A 390 17.32 -14.21 7.54
C PRO A 390 16.71 -14.93 6.33
N SER A 391 17.57 -15.30 5.36
CA SER A 391 17.17 -16.18 4.26
C SER A 391 16.66 -17.54 4.78
N ALA A 392 15.76 -18.18 4.03
CA ALA A 392 15.16 -19.46 4.43
C ALA A 392 16.17 -20.56 4.84
N PRO A 393 17.34 -20.75 4.18
CA PRO A 393 18.33 -21.73 4.57
C PRO A 393 18.93 -21.50 5.96
N GLN A 394 19.09 -20.25 6.39
CA GLN A 394 19.72 -19.89 7.67
C GLN A 394 18.78 -20.09 8.88
N ARG A 395 17.48 -20.31 8.69
CA ARG A 395 16.50 -20.42 9.78
C ARG A 395 16.78 -21.59 10.75
N LYS A 396 17.27 -22.73 10.23
CA LYS A 396 17.56 -23.93 11.01
C LYS A 396 18.95 -23.92 11.65
N GLU A 397 19.78 -22.93 11.35
CA GLU A 397 21.12 -22.79 11.90
C GLU A 397 21.04 -22.64 13.42
N LYS A 398 21.96 -23.34 14.13
CA LYS A 398 22.10 -23.20 15.58
C LYS A 398 23.05 -22.06 15.90
N VAL A 399 22.58 -21.16 16.73
CA VAL A 399 23.30 -19.95 17.17
C VAL A 399 23.26 -19.85 18.69
N ARG A 400 24.22 -19.16 19.29
CA ARG A 400 24.17 -18.87 20.72
C ARG A 400 23.24 -17.67 20.97
N ILE A 401 22.32 -17.82 21.92
CA ILE A 401 21.39 -16.80 22.38
C ILE A 401 21.45 -16.79 23.89
N ASN A 402 21.93 -15.72 24.48
CA ASN A 402 22.19 -15.61 25.93
C ASN A 402 23.03 -16.78 26.45
N GLY A 403 24.06 -17.19 25.73
CA GLY A 403 24.94 -18.31 26.07
C GLY A 403 24.40 -19.72 25.75
N GLU A 404 23.14 -19.88 25.42
CA GLU A 404 22.51 -21.16 25.10
C GLU A 404 22.46 -21.41 23.59
N LEU A 405 22.62 -22.68 23.19
CA LEU A 405 22.52 -23.07 21.78
C LEU A 405 21.05 -23.23 21.37
N ARG A 406 20.55 -22.32 20.55
CA ARG A 406 19.16 -22.29 20.04
C ARG A 406 19.14 -22.16 18.52
N THR A 407 17.96 -22.28 17.89
CA THR A 407 17.82 -22.04 16.45
C THR A 407 17.75 -20.54 16.17
N ARG A 408 18.28 -20.07 15.04
CA ARG A 408 18.16 -18.67 14.59
C ARG A 408 16.70 -18.23 14.48
N GLN A 409 15.81 -19.13 14.07
CA GLN A 409 14.36 -18.88 14.04
C GLN A 409 13.78 -18.55 15.42
N SER A 410 14.23 -19.23 16.49
CA SER A 410 13.78 -18.92 17.86
C SER A 410 14.22 -17.53 18.32
N GLY A 411 15.41 -17.08 17.90
CA GLY A 411 15.87 -15.72 18.14
C GLY A 411 14.97 -14.66 17.51
N TRP A 412 14.57 -14.87 16.27
CA TRP A 412 13.64 -13.98 15.57
C TRP A 412 12.24 -13.94 16.20
N ILE A 413 11.72 -15.07 16.66
CA ILE A 413 10.44 -15.13 17.38
C ILE A 413 10.54 -14.32 18.68
N GLN A 414 11.65 -14.49 19.41
CA GLN A 414 11.88 -13.73 20.65
C GLN A 414 12.04 -12.24 20.36
N LEU A 415 12.79 -11.87 19.32
CA LEU A 415 12.98 -10.48 18.90
C LEU A 415 11.62 -9.77 18.62
N ARG A 416 10.72 -10.44 17.90
CA ARG A 416 9.37 -9.90 17.62
C ARG A 416 8.57 -9.66 18.90
N ARG A 417 8.61 -10.60 19.86
CA ARG A 417 7.95 -10.46 21.15
C ARG A 417 8.54 -9.30 21.94
N ASP A 418 9.87 -9.30 22.13
CA ASP A 418 10.57 -8.29 22.91
C ASP A 418 10.43 -6.88 22.29
N SER A 419 10.27 -6.79 20.97
CA SER A 419 9.98 -5.53 20.29
C SER A 419 8.57 -5.02 20.58
N SER A 420 7.55 -5.89 20.56
CA SER A 420 6.17 -5.50 20.88
C SER A 420 6.02 -5.09 22.35
N ASP A 421 6.76 -5.72 23.25
CA ASP A 421 6.71 -5.47 24.68
C ASP A 421 7.63 -4.32 25.13
N GLY A 422 8.37 -3.70 24.20
CA GLY A 422 9.32 -2.62 24.47
C GLY A 422 10.65 -3.08 25.10
N VAL A 423 10.82 -4.37 25.36
CA VAL A 423 12.03 -4.95 26.00
C VAL A 423 13.26 -4.76 25.13
N LEU A 424 13.13 -4.98 23.82
CA LEU A 424 14.22 -4.76 22.86
C LEU A 424 14.72 -3.30 22.90
N ARG A 425 13.79 -2.34 22.89
CA ARG A 425 14.11 -0.92 22.99
C ARG A 425 14.88 -0.62 24.27
N GLN A 426 14.39 -1.11 25.42
CA GLN A 426 15.03 -0.89 26.72
C GLN A 426 16.47 -1.42 26.77
N LYS A 427 16.70 -2.64 26.25
CA LYS A 427 18.05 -3.23 26.16
C LYS A 427 18.99 -2.36 25.32
N ILE A 428 18.54 -1.92 24.15
CA ILE A 428 19.34 -1.07 23.27
C ILE A 428 19.60 0.29 23.92
N VAL A 429 18.62 0.90 24.58
CA VAL A 429 18.80 2.17 25.32
C VAL A 429 19.89 2.01 26.37
N THR A 430 19.81 0.99 27.24
CA THR A 430 20.77 0.72 28.29
C THR A 430 22.20 0.56 27.74
N GLU A 431 22.38 -0.28 26.74
CA GLU A 431 23.69 -0.52 26.14
C GLU A 431 24.20 0.70 25.35
N SER A 432 23.30 1.55 24.83
CA SER A 432 23.69 2.79 24.15
C SER A 432 24.33 3.79 25.12
N PHE A 433 23.80 3.95 26.32
CA PHE A 433 24.40 4.79 27.34
C PHE A 433 25.78 4.27 27.77
N ARG A 434 25.91 2.94 27.97
CA ARG A 434 27.21 2.30 28.29
C ARG A 434 28.23 2.50 27.14
N ALA A 435 27.81 2.33 25.88
CA ALA A 435 28.69 2.60 24.76
C ALA A 435 29.07 4.08 24.66
N ALA A 436 28.13 5.01 24.90
CA ALA A 436 28.37 6.45 24.87
C ALA A 436 29.34 6.91 25.93
N GLU A 437 29.29 6.33 27.15
CA GLU A 437 30.23 6.59 28.25
C GLU A 437 31.65 6.14 27.87
N ILE A 438 31.82 4.92 27.37
CA ILE A 438 33.13 4.39 26.94
C ILE A 438 33.70 5.22 25.77
N LEU A 439 32.87 5.60 24.84
CA LEU A 439 33.26 6.39 23.66
C LEU A 439 33.42 7.88 23.99
N GLN A 440 32.97 8.33 25.15
CA GLN A 440 32.90 9.77 25.57
C GLN A 440 32.18 10.61 24.51
N LYS A 441 31.12 10.07 23.91
CA LYS A 441 30.40 10.68 22.77
C LYS A 441 28.93 10.32 22.79
N GLY A 442 28.08 11.35 22.67
CA GLY A 442 26.65 11.19 22.44
C GLY A 442 25.77 10.96 23.65
N ALA A 443 26.33 10.94 24.88
CA ALA A 443 25.56 10.74 26.11
C ALA A 443 24.51 11.85 26.31
N ASP A 444 24.88 13.12 26.12
CA ASP A 444 23.93 14.25 26.19
C ASP A 444 22.80 14.11 25.20
N ALA A 445 23.10 13.70 23.95
CA ALA A 445 22.10 13.52 22.94
C ALA A 445 21.14 12.37 23.27
N LEU A 446 21.61 11.29 23.91
CA LEU A 446 20.76 10.22 24.42
C LEU A 446 19.82 10.66 25.54
N GLN A 447 20.28 11.57 26.40
CA GLN A 447 19.43 12.19 27.44
C GLN A 447 18.39 13.14 26.86
N GLU A 448 18.71 13.79 25.73
CA GLU A 448 17.79 14.67 25.05
C GLU A 448 16.71 13.89 24.26
N LEU A 449 17.11 12.83 23.59
CA LEU A 449 16.23 12.03 22.74
C LEU A 449 16.71 10.57 22.72
N GLU A 450 16.03 9.71 23.45
CA GLU A 450 16.36 8.29 23.49
C GLU A 450 16.23 7.61 22.13
N PRO A 451 17.02 6.56 21.88
CA PRO A 451 16.85 5.71 20.69
C PRO A 451 15.51 4.97 20.69
N ASP A 452 15.12 4.52 19.52
CA ASP A 452 13.90 3.75 19.34
C ASP A 452 14.07 2.63 18.32
N VAL A 453 13.17 1.64 18.36
CA VAL A 453 13.19 0.46 17.49
C VAL A 453 11.84 0.30 16.82
N ASP A 454 11.87 0.01 15.52
CA ASP A 454 10.68 -0.26 14.73
C ASP A 454 10.86 -1.55 13.92
N LEU A 455 10.00 -2.54 14.16
CA LEU A 455 9.94 -3.76 13.35
C LEU A 455 8.75 -3.69 12.40
N ILE A 456 9.03 -3.88 11.13
CA ILE A 456 8.10 -3.78 10.02
C ILE A 456 7.77 -5.18 9.50
N ASP A 457 6.50 -5.55 9.56
CA ASP A 457 6.00 -6.80 8.98
C ASP A 457 5.66 -6.59 7.50
N ARG A 458 6.48 -7.13 6.61
CA ARG A 458 6.30 -7.00 5.16
C ARG A 458 5.09 -7.75 4.62
N THR A 459 4.50 -8.68 5.38
CA THR A 459 3.29 -9.37 4.94
C THR A 459 2.12 -8.40 4.72
N LYS A 460 2.16 -7.24 5.38
CA LYS A 460 1.19 -6.16 5.17
C LYS A 460 1.30 -5.47 3.79
N TYR A 461 2.36 -5.75 3.02
CA TYR A 461 2.55 -5.16 1.70
C TYR A 461 1.78 -5.91 0.60
N SER A 462 1.48 -7.18 0.80
CA SER A 462 0.76 -7.99 -0.15
C SER A 462 -0.75 -7.88 0.07
N LEU A 463 -1.52 -8.07 -0.99
CA LEU A 463 -2.95 -8.33 -0.90
C LEU A 463 -3.13 -9.78 -0.45
N ASP A 464 -3.19 -10.01 0.88
CA ASP A 464 -3.40 -11.34 1.45
C ASP A 464 -4.88 -11.77 1.41
N GLN A 465 -5.76 -10.99 0.75
CA GLN A 465 -7.18 -11.25 0.65
C GLN A 465 -7.50 -11.93 -0.68
N PHE A 466 -8.43 -12.90 -0.62
CA PHE A 466 -8.93 -13.55 -1.81
C PHE A 466 -9.74 -12.57 -2.66
N ALA A 467 -9.51 -12.59 -3.96
CA ALA A 467 -10.38 -11.97 -4.95
C ALA A 467 -10.89 -13.07 -5.87
N PHE A 468 -12.20 -13.12 -6.09
CA PHE A 468 -12.79 -14.05 -7.04
C PHE A 468 -12.66 -13.45 -8.44
N VAL A 469 -12.07 -14.19 -9.38
CA VAL A 469 -11.84 -13.76 -10.76
C VAL A 469 -12.35 -14.83 -11.72
N GLY A 470 -13.09 -14.44 -12.72
CA GLY A 470 -13.50 -15.31 -13.82
C GLY A 470 -15.00 -15.33 -14.06
N ASP A 471 -15.40 -15.98 -15.15
CA ASP A 471 -16.79 -16.24 -15.50
C ASP A 471 -17.32 -17.51 -14.78
N GLY A 472 -16.50 -18.11 -13.95
CA GLY A 472 -16.69 -19.19 -12.99
C GLY A 472 -15.75 -18.97 -11.80
N ILE A 473 -15.74 -19.90 -10.84
CA ILE A 473 -14.94 -19.74 -9.62
C ILE A 473 -13.48 -20.08 -9.92
N ASN A 474 -12.70 -19.09 -10.30
CA ASN A 474 -11.26 -19.15 -10.29
C ASN A 474 -10.76 -18.20 -9.21
N ASP A 475 -9.91 -18.69 -8.31
CA ASP A 475 -9.30 -17.88 -7.28
C ASP A 475 -8.13 -17.05 -7.83
N PHE A 476 -8.07 -15.80 -7.42
CA PHE A 476 -6.88 -14.99 -7.52
C PHE A 476 -6.24 -14.95 -6.14
N THR A 477 -5.07 -15.56 -6.01
CA THR A 477 -4.27 -15.46 -4.79
C THR A 477 -3.09 -14.53 -5.03
N ALA A 478 -2.62 -13.85 -3.99
CA ALA A 478 -1.44 -13.00 -4.07
C ALA A 478 -0.18 -13.76 -4.55
N SER A 479 -0.19 -15.11 -4.50
CA SER A 479 0.86 -15.96 -5.06
C SER A 479 0.93 -15.92 -6.60
N ASP A 480 -0.13 -15.52 -7.28
CA ASP A 480 -0.13 -15.39 -8.73
C ASP A 480 0.64 -14.13 -9.20
N THR A 481 1.00 -13.24 -8.27
CA THR A 481 1.78 -12.03 -8.56
C THR A 481 3.29 -12.22 -8.42
N VAL A 482 3.74 -13.39 -7.90
CA VAL A 482 5.17 -13.71 -7.72
C VAL A 482 5.44 -15.04 -8.42
N GLU A 483 6.22 -15.00 -9.50
CA GLU A 483 6.69 -16.20 -10.18
C GLU A 483 7.38 -17.17 -9.20
N GLY A 484 6.86 -18.38 -9.08
CA GLY A 484 7.62 -19.56 -8.63
C GLY A 484 7.64 -19.85 -7.13
N GLY A 485 6.59 -19.64 -6.37
CA GLY A 485 6.55 -20.05 -4.96
C GLY A 485 5.49 -21.11 -4.66
N GLU A 486 5.94 -22.31 -4.24
CA GLU A 486 5.06 -23.39 -3.78
C GLU A 486 4.06 -22.94 -2.70
N ARG A 487 2.82 -23.36 -2.87
CA ARG A 487 1.73 -23.22 -1.88
C ARG A 487 2.17 -23.89 -0.57
N SER A 488 2.45 -23.12 0.46
CA SER A 488 2.51 -23.64 1.83
C SER A 488 1.50 -22.90 2.69
N GLU A 489 0.43 -23.60 3.03
CA GLU A 489 -0.53 -23.17 4.04
C GLU A 489 0.16 -22.83 5.37
N GLY A 490 -0.20 -21.70 5.93
CA GLY A 490 -0.15 -21.48 7.38
C GLY A 490 1.15 -20.95 8.00
N THR A 491 2.23 -20.69 7.27
CA THR A 491 3.43 -20.07 7.85
C THR A 491 3.65 -18.66 7.32
N LYS A 492 3.31 -17.65 8.13
CA LYS A 492 3.81 -16.28 7.93
C LYS A 492 5.32 -16.38 7.72
N ARG A 493 5.79 -16.02 6.52
CA ARG A 493 7.21 -16.12 6.18
C ARG A 493 7.98 -15.15 7.07
N LEU A 494 8.83 -15.65 7.94
CA LEU A 494 9.77 -14.81 8.73
C LEU A 494 10.68 -13.95 7.85
N SER A 495 10.81 -14.28 6.55
CA SER A 495 11.54 -13.50 5.55
C SER A 495 10.96 -12.11 5.27
N ASP A 496 9.77 -11.81 5.81
CA ASP A 496 9.04 -10.59 5.50
C ASP A 496 9.10 -9.56 6.64
N VAL A 497 9.99 -9.74 7.61
CA VAL A 497 10.22 -8.78 8.70
C VAL A 497 11.48 -7.99 8.44
N GLU A 498 11.38 -6.68 8.53
CA GLU A 498 12.48 -5.72 8.46
C GLU A 498 12.47 -4.87 9.72
N GLY A 499 13.62 -4.41 10.17
CA GLY A 499 13.70 -3.60 11.38
C GLY A 499 14.65 -2.42 11.24
N HIS A 500 14.34 -1.36 11.98
CA HIS A 500 15.19 -0.18 12.06
C HIS A 500 15.41 0.18 13.53
N VAL A 501 16.64 0.54 13.85
CA VAL A 501 16.98 1.21 15.12
C VAL A 501 17.29 2.66 14.81
N TYR A 502 16.65 3.56 15.53
CA TYR A 502 16.77 4.99 15.36
C TYR A 502 17.49 5.63 16.53
N ALA A 503 18.30 6.65 16.24
CA ALA A 503 19.11 7.37 17.22
C ALA A 503 19.10 8.87 16.97
N PRO A 504 19.37 9.70 18.00
CA PRO A 504 19.79 11.08 17.80
C PRO A 504 21.07 11.14 16.97
N GLU A 505 21.22 12.13 16.11
CA GLU A 505 22.33 12.21 15.14
C GLU A 505 23.72 12.12 15.79
N LYS A 506 23.92 12.78 16.95
CA LYS A 506 25.20 12.75 17.70
C LYS A 506 25.48 11.41 18.39
N ALA A 507 24.48 10.56 18.56
CA ALA A 507 24.57 9.27 19.24
C ALA A 507 24.42 8.06 18.29
N ILE A 508 24.54 8.25 16.98
CA ILE A 508 24.40 7.16 15.99
C ILE A 508 25.38 6.01 16.27
N LEU A 509 26.66 6.31 16.55
CA LEU A 509 27.68 5.29 16.81
C LEU A 509 27.44 4.49 18.10
N PRO A 510 27.22 5.12 19.27
CA PRO A 510 26.86 4.37 20.49
C PRO A 510 25.65 3.46 20.28
N VAL A 511 24.59 3.94 19.62
CA VAL A 511 23.39 3.17 19.35
C VAL A 511 23.63 2.06 18.36
N PHE A 512 24.46 2.28 17.35
CA PHE A 512 24.86 1.25 16.39
C PHE A 512 25.54 0.06 17.10
N PHE A 513 26.54 0.34 17.93
CA PHE A 513 27.25 -0.71 18.65
C PHE A 513 26.38 -1.40 19.70
N ALA A 514 25.50 -0.66 20.37
CA ALA A 514 24.52 -1.24 21.28
C ALA A 514 23.54 -2.17 20.58
N ALA A 515 23.00 -1.76 19.43
CA ALA A 515 22.13 -2.59 18.62
C ALA A 515 22.86 -3.86 18.14
N TRP A 516 24.10 -3.72 17.67
CA TRP A 516 24.93 -4.85 17.29
C TRP A 516 25.12 -5.84 18.43
N LEU A 517 25.54 -5.35 19.62
CA LEU A 517 25.73 -6.18 20.81
C LEU A 517 24.44 -6.92 21.19
N VAL A 518 23.35 -6.19 21.38
CA VAL A 518 22.06 -6.74 21.83
C VAL A 518 21.52 -7.76 20.81
N LEU A 519 21.53 -7.43 19.54
CA LEU A 519 20.99 -8.31 18.50
C LEU A 519 21.81 -9.58 18.32
N SER A 520 23.15 -9.49 18.44
CA SER A 520 24.03 -10.67 18.36
C SER A 520 23.91 -11.53 19.61
N ARG A 521 24.03 -10.94 20.81
CA ARG A 521 24.04 -11.65 22.10
C ARG A 521 22.68 -12.25 22.43
N ASP A 522 21.62 -11.41 22.40
CA ASP A 522 20.30 -11.77 22.95
C ASP A 522 19.42 -12.49 21.93
N TYR A 523 19.68 -12.37 20.62
CA TYR A 523 18.85 -12.93 19.57
C TYR A 523 19.61 -13.77 18.54
N GLY A 524 20.94 -13.88 18.68
CA GLY A 524 21.77 -14.72 17.82
C GLY A 524 21.81 -14.27 16.37
N MET A 525 21.71 -12.96 16.13
CA MET A 525 21.79 -12.40 14.78
C MET A 525 23.23 -12.31 14.30
N SER A 526 23.46 -12.55 13.01
CA SER A 526 24.80 -12.49 12.41
C SER A 526 25.02 -11.19 11.63
N PRO A 527 26.28 -10.79 11.39
CA PRO A 527 26.60 -9.62 10.58
C PRO A 527 26.00 -9.62 9.18
N SER A 528 25.72 -10.78 8.59
CA SER A 528 25.08 -10.91 7.28
C SER A 528 23.59 -10.49 7.30
N GLU A 529 22.96 -10.47 8.50
CA GLU A 529 21.59 -9.98 8.70
C GLU A 529 21.57 -8.49 8.97
N PHE A 530 22.74 -7.85 9.09
CA PHE A 530 22.91 -6.43 9.27
C PHE A 530 23.19 -5.79 7.91
N CYS A 531 22.17 -5.34 7.21
CA CYS A 531 22.38 -4.59 5.98
C CYS A 531 23.18 -3.31 6.26
N HIS A 532 24.13 -3.00 5.38
CA HIS A 532 24.99 -1.81 5.43
C HIS A 532 24.18 -0.51 5.57
N THR A 533 24.12 0.07 6.75
CA THR A 533 23.12 1.11 7.02
C THR A 533 23.59 2.39 7.65
N ILE A 534 24.86 2.52 7.94
CA ILE A 534 25.37 3.84 8.33
C ILE A 534 25.88 4.55 7.07
N THR A 535 24.97 5.20 6.36
CA THR A 535 25.29 5.93 5.12
C THR A 535 26.06 7.24 5.34
N LYS A 536 26.25 7.69 6.59
CA LYS A 536 26.82 9.01 6.92
C LYS A 536 28.01 8.99 7.87
N VAL A 537 28.50 7.82 8.27
CA VAL A 537 29.66 7.71 9.16
C VAL A 537 30.81 7.07 8.39
N ASP A 538 31.99 7.68 8.50
CA ASP A 538 33.19 7.16 7.89
C ASP A 538 33.52 5.75 8.41
N PRO A 539 33.78 4.76 7.56
CA PRO A 539 34.18 3.41 7.95
C PRO A 539 35.41 3.37 8.88
N GLU A 540 36.38 4.27 8.70
CA GLU A 540 37.56 4.38 9.56
C GLU A 540 37.16 4.81 10.97
N GLN A 541 36.24 5.73 11.11
CA GLN A 541 35.71 6.18 12.37
C GLN A 541 34.95 5.07 13.10
N ILE A 542 34.18 4.24 12.37
CA ILE A 542 33.51 3.08 12.97
C ILE A 542 34.54 2.08 13.51
N GLN A 543 35.61 1.79 12.76
CA GLN A 543 36.64 0.86 13.20
C GLN A 543 37.42 1.37 14.41
N GLU A 544 37.75 2.66 14.43
CA GLU A 544 38.41 3.29 15.59
C GLU A 544 37.57 3.16 16.86
N GLN A 545 36.27 3.49 16.77
CA GLN A 545 35.36 3.41 17.90
C GLN A 545 35.10 1.95 18.34
N ALA A 546 35.01 1.01 17.39
CA ALA A 546 34.89 -0.42 17.68
C ALA A 546 36.10 -0.91 18.49
N SER A 547 37.34 -0.51 18.10
CA SER A 547 38.56 -0.89 18.82
C SER A 547 38.60 -0.32 20.25
N ARG A 548 38.07 0.88 20.47
CA ARG A 548 37.95 1.45 21.83
C ARG A 548 36.98 0.66 22.70
N LEU A 549 35.83 0.26 22.15
CA LEU A 549 34.86 -0.58 22.84
C LEU A 549 35.41 -1.98 23.14
N GLU A 550 36.15 -2.56 22.21
CA GLU A 550 36.81 -3.85 22.38
C GLU A 550 37.87 -3.77 23.54
N ALA A 551 38.70 -2.74 23.54
CA ALA A 551 39.70 -2.49 24.61
C ALA A 551 39.04 -2.31 25.98
N ALA A 552 37.82 -1.79 26.04
CA ALA A 552 37.02 -1.66 27.25
C ALA A 552 36.19 -2.93 27.57
N SER A 553 36.42 -4.04 26.89
CA SER A 553 35.70 -5.30 27.09
C SER A 553 34.19 -5.20 26.88
N TYR A 554 33.72 -4.28 26.01
CA TYR A 554 32.31 -4.08 25.74
C TYR A 554 31.67 -5.27 25.02
N PHE A 555 32.44 -5.99 24.20
CA PHE A 555 32.00 -7.11 23.37
C PHE A 555 32.42 -8.49 23.90
N THR A 556 32.81 -8.62 25.17
CA THR A 556 33.33 -9.88 25.76
C THR A 556 32.36 -11.06 25.66
N GLU A 557 31.06 -10.80 25.54
CA GLU A 557 30.03 -11.83 25.42
C GLU A 557 29.75 -12.26 23.96
N LEU A 558 30.47 -11.70 22.98
CA LEU A 558 30.30 -12.03 21.58
C LEU A 558 31.40 -12.94 21.07
N ASP A 559 31.04 -14.00 20.35
CA ASP A 559 31.99 -14.86 19.63
C ASP A 559 32.72 -14.11 18.49
N THR A 560 32.15 -13.01 18.01
CA THR A 560 32.71 -12.16 16.94
C THR A 560 32.50 -10.69 17.25
N VAL A 561 33.59 -9.98 17.44
CA VAL A 561 33.57 -8.50 17.56
C VAL A 561 33.21 -7.87 16.21
N PRO A 562 32.48 -6.73 16.21
CA PRO A 562 32.20 -5.98 14.98
C PRO A 562 33.49 -5.62 14.23
N ARG A 563 33.94 -6.44 13.33
CA ARG A 563 35.01 -6.12 12.39
C ARG A 563 34.33 -5.63 11.10
N ILE A 564 34.00 -4.36 11.07
CA ILE A 564 33.83 -3.69 9.80
C ILE A 564 35.24 -3.55 9.25
N THR A 565 35.70 -4.54 8.52
CA THR A 565 36.88 -4.36 7.71
C THR A 565 36.52 -3.23 6.74
N PRO A 566 37.10 -2.02 6.87
CA PRO A 566 37.08 -1.10 5.77
C PRO A 566 37.72 -1.91 4.69
N SER A 567 36.98 -2.30 3.67
CA SER A 567 37.69 -2.94 2.59
C SER A 567 38.63 -1.85 2.09
N ARG A 568 39.97 -2.01 2.28
CA ARG A 568 41.00 -1.32 1.49
C ARG A 568 40.64 -1.35 0.02
N ILE A 569 39.78 -2.26 -0.34
CA ILE A 569 39.05 -2.44 -1.57
C ILE A 569 38.11 -1.23 -1.87
N THR A 570 37.44 -0.58 -0.91
CA THR A 570 36.47 0.52 -1.22
C THR A 570 37.18 1.83 -1.59
N THR A 571 38.23 2.24 -0.90
CA THR A 571 38.99 3.46 -1.26
C THR A 571 39.81 3.26 -2.53
N HIS A 572 40.47 2.11 -2.70
CA HIS A 572 41.17 1.77 -3.96
C HIS A 572 40.18 1.51 -5.11
N ARG A 573 39.04 0.89 -4.85
CA ARG A 573 37.99 0.65 -5.85
C ARG A 573 37.27 1.93 -6.23
N ALA A 574 36.99 2.82 -5.28
CA ALA A 574 36.40 4.13 -5.56
C ALA A 574 37.38 5.04 -6.34
N ALA A 575 38.65 5.08 -5.96
CA ALA A 575 39.69 5.80 -6.70
C ALA A 575 39.92 5.21 -8.10
N ALA A 576 39.90 3.88 -8.22
CA ALA A 576 39.99 3.20 -9.52
C ALA A 576 38.74 3.41 -10.36
N LEU A 577 37.55 3.48 -9.75
CA LEU A 577 36.30 3.82 -10.42
C LEU A 577 36.33 5.27 -10.94
N GLU A 578 36.73 6.25 -10.13
CA GLU A 578 36.86 7.64 -10.56
C GLU A 578 37.92 7.82 -11.64
N SER A 579 39.05 7.11 -11.55
CA SER A 579 40.06 7.09 -12.62
C SER A 579 39.51 6.50 -13.92
N PHE A 580 38.72 5.42 -13.81
CA PHE A 580 38.03 4.84 -14.95
C PHE A 580 37.02 5.83 -15.56
N LEU A 581 36.17 6.48 -14.74
CA LEU A 581 35.17 7.45 -15.21
C LEU A 581 35.86 8.64 -15.93
N LYS A 582 36.98 9.12 -15.39
CA LYS A 582 37.79 10.15 -16.08
C LYS A 582 38.31 9.69 -17.44
N ALA A 583 38.87 8.48 -17.48
CA ALA A 583 39.40 7.92 -18.74
C ALA A 583 38.27 7.59 -19.74
N ALA A 584 37.09 7.19 -19.24
CA ALA A 584 35.92 6.88 -20.06
C ALA A 584 35.06 8.12 -20.41
N TRP A 585 35.43 9.33 -19.98
CA TRP A 585 34.62 10.52 -20.14
C TRP A 585 34.15 10.81 -21.58
N PRO A 586 35.01 10.68 -22.63
CA PRO A 586 34.56 10.85 -24.01
C PRO A 586 33.46 9.83 -24.41
N ARG A 587 33.54 8.62 -23.91
CA ARG A 587 32.53 7.57 -24.15
C ARG A 587 31.21 7.89 -23.42
N ILE A 588 31.32 8.37 -22.17
CA ILE A 588 30.18 8.83 -21.35
C ILE A 588 29.49 10.02 -22.04
N GLN A 589 30.24 10.96 -22.58
CA GLN A 589 29.69 12.07 -23.36
C GLN A 589 28.93 11.58 -24.59
N LYS A 590 29.48 10.61 -25.33
CA LYS A 590 28.80 10.01 -26.48
C LYS A 590 27.48 9.35 -26.11
N VAL A 591 27.48 8.56 -25.03
CA VAL A 591 26.26 7.94 -24.49
C VAL A 591 25.25 9.00 -24.09
N ALA A 592 25.66 10.06 -23.38
CA ALA A 592 24.76 11.11 -22.96
C ALA A 592 24.14 11.87 -24.15
N VAL A 593 24.92 12.13 -25.21
CA VAL A 593 24.41 12.76 -26.46
C VAL A 593 23.38 11.85 -27.13
N GLU A 594 23.70 10.55 -27.23
CA GLU A 594 22.78 9.57 -27.85
C GLU A 594 21.46 9.47 -27.09
N PHE A 595 21.52 9.31 -25.76
CA PHE A 595 20.35 9.24 -24.92
C PHE A 595 19.62 10.59 -24.83
N GLY A 596 20.32 11.71 -24.87
CA GLY A 596 19.73 13.05 -24.82
C GLY A 596 18.83 13.38 -26.01
N ARG A 597 18.99 12.69 -27.15
CA ARG A 597 18.10 12.82 -28.33
C ARG A 597 16.68 12.30 -28.09
N TYR A 598 16.45 11.52 -27.00
CA TYR A 598 15.21 10.80 -26.76
C TYR A 598 14.46 11.28 -25.53
N VAL A 599 14.93 12.34 -24.88
CA VAL A 599 14.27 12.92 -23.70
C VAL A 599 13.11 13.81 -24.14
N SER A 600 11.96 13.72 -23.48
CA SER A 600 10.83 14.62 -23.71
C SER A 600 11.19 16.06 -23.35
N VAL A 601 10.51 17.03 -23.96
CA VAL A 601 10.73 18.47 -23.74
C VAL A 601 10.59 18.86 -22.25
N GLU A 602 9.90 18.05 -21.46
CA GLU A 602 9.60 18.30 -20.03
C GLU A 602 10.59 17.61 -19.07
N ALA A 603 11.50 16.75 -19.57
CA ALA A 603 12.46 16.06 -18.72
C ALA A 603 13.83 16.74 -18.78
N ASP A 604 14.55 16.77 -17.66
CA ASP A 604 15.93 17.22 -17.61
C ASP A 604 16.80 16.44 -18.62
N PRO A 605 17.62 17.10 -19.42
CA PRO A 605 18.46 16.45 -20.42
C PRO A 605 19.42 15.45 -19.75
N ILE A 606 19.61 14.29 -20.38
CA ILE A 606 20.61 13.31 -19.94
C ILE A 606 22.01 13.89 -20.18
N SER A 607 22.61 14.39 -19.10
CA SER A 607 23.95 14.96 -19.11
C SER A 607 25.01 13.86 -18.92
N PRO A 608 26.26 14.10 -19.37
CA PRO A 608 27.39 13.21 -19.06
C PRO A 608 27.56 12.97 -17.55
N THR A 609 27.25 13.98 -16.74
CA THR A 609 27.28 13.88 -15.28
C THR A 609 26.27 12.83 -14.77
N ARG A 610 25.03 12.83 -15.28
CA ARG A 610 24.02 11.81 -14.94
C ARG A 610 24.44 10.40 -15.34
N VAL A 611 25.05 10.22 -16.50
CA VAL A 611 25.58 8.91 -16.90
C VAL A 611 26.72 8.49 -15.97
N ALA A 612 27.59 9.40 -15.58
CA ALA A 612 28.66 9.12 -14.61
C ALA A 612 28.09 8.80 -13.22
N GLU A 613 27.06 9.49 -12.76
CA GLU A 613 26.36 9.20 -11.50
C GLU A 613 25.70 7.80 -11.51
N PHE A 614 25.10 7.42 -12.62
CA PHE A 614 24.60 6.05 -12.79
C PHE A 614 25.74 5.02 -12.68
N LEU A 615 26.88 5.28 -13.32
CA LEU A 615 28.04 4.37 -13.25
C LEU A 615 28.69 4.34 -11.86
N ARG A 616 28.54 5.41 -11.05
CA ARG A 616 29.00 5.43 -9.64
C ARG A 616 28.16 4.56 -8.70
N GLN A 617 26.97 4.11 -9.12
CA GLN A 617 26.16 3.17 -8.34
C GLN A 617 26.76 1.77 -8.30
N PHE A 618 27.69 1.45 -9.20
CA PHE A 618 28.42 0.19 -9.19
C PHE A 618 29.57 0.22 -8.18
N PRO A 619 29.81 -0.87 -7.44
CA PRO A 619 30.78 -0.87 -6.35
C PRO A 619 32.24 -0.67 -6.82
N ASP A 620 32.55 -0.95 -8.09
CA ASP A 620 33.88 -0.78 -8.67
C ASP A 620 33.86 -0.72 -10.21
N GLN A 621 35.06 -0.45 -10.79
CA GLN A 621 35.25 -0.37 -12.24
C GLN A 621 35.00 -1.69 -12.98
N SER A 622 35.07 -2.87 -12.30
CA SER A 622 34.87 -4.16 -12.94
C SER A 622 33.41 -4.38 -13.36
N LEU A 623 32.46 -3.79 -12.63
CA LEU A 623 31.04 -3.77 -12.96
C LEU A 623 30.64 -2.52 -13.74
N ALA A 624 31.24 -1.35 -13.46
CA ALA A 624 30.97 -0.12 -14.19
C ALA A 624 31.39 -0.20 -15.68
N ARG A 625 32.45 -0.92 -16.01
CA ARG A 625 32.90 -1.14 -17.42
C ARG A 625 31.89 -1.91 -18.27
N PRO A 626 31.39 -3.09 -17.85
CA PRO A 626 30.29 -3.76 -18.55
C PRO A 626 29.02 -2.90 -18.62
N ALA A 627 28.66 -2.20 -17.54
CA ALA A 627 27.53 -1.29 -17.55
C ALA A 627 27.65 -0.18 -18.60
N LEU A 628 28.83 0.45 -18.73
CA LEU A 628 29.07 1.44 -19.78
C LEU A 628 29.00 0.79 -21.19
N ARG A 629 29.56 -0.41 -21.39
CA ARG A 629 29.42 -1.14 -22.65
C ARG A 629 27.97 -1.45 -23.00
N LEU A 630 27.18 -1.84 -21.99
CA LEU A 630 25.76 -2.06 -22.16
C LEU A 630 25.06 -0.77 -22.62
N LEU A 631 25.33 0.36 -21.95
CA LEU A 631 24.77 1.67 -22.36
C LEU A 631 25.16 2.04 -23.79
N GLU A 632 26.41 1.76 -24.19
CA GLU A 632 26.88 2.01 -25.57
C GLU A 632 26.21 1.10 -26.60
N SER A 633 25.78 -0.09 -26.20
CA SER A 633 25.10 -1.06 -27.08
C SER A 633 23.60 -0.84 -27.19
N ILE A 634 22.99 -0.10 -26.24
CA ILE A 634 21.56 0.22 -26.29
C ILE A 634 21.28 1.16 -27.44
N GLN A 635 20.50 0.69 -28.39
CA GLN A 635 19.93 1.52 -29.45
C GLN A 635 18.56 1.99 -29.01
N LEU A 636 18.46 3.23 -28.59
CA LEU A 636 17.17 3.87 -28.32
C LEU A 636 16.52 4.24 -29.65
N ARG A 637 15.35 3.66 -29.90
CA ARG A 637 14.55 3.94 -31.10
C ARG A 637 13.35 4.77 -30.70
N GLY A 638 13.58 6.06 -30.44
CA GLY A 638 12.51 6.99 -30.10
C GLY A 638 11.65 7.36 -31.30
N ARG A 639 10.62 8.18 -31.07
CA ARG A 639 9.65 8.63 -32.08
C ARG A 639 10.30 9.13 -33.37
N HIS A 640 11.34 9.96 -33.29
CA HIS A 640 12.01 10.50 -34.46
C HIS A 640 12.64 9.40 -35.33
N TYR A 641 13.33 8.43 -34.72
CA TYR A 641 13.90 7.29 -35.42
C TYR A 641 12.81 6.42 -36.10
N LEU A 642 11.72 6.17 -35.39
CA LEU A 642 10.59 5.40 -35.94
C LEU A 642 9.94 6.14 -37.11
N MET A 643 9.80 7.47 -36.99
CA MET A 643 9.26 8.30 -38.08
C MET A 643 10.19 8.29 -39.32
N GLU A 644 11.48 8.42 -39.12
CA GLU A 644 12.45 8.35 -40.20
C GLU A 644 12.50 6.98 -40.88
N ALA A 645 12.50 5.91 -40.07
CA ALA A 645 12.44 4.55 -40.57
C ALA A 645 11.14 4.26 -41.34
N LEU A 646 10.01 4.74 -40.84
CA LEU A 646 8.70 4.60 -41.47
C LEU A 646 8.66 5.35 -42.82
N SER A 647 9.08 6.63 -42.83
CA SER A 647 9.15 7.45 -44.03
C SER A 647 10.07 6.82 -45.08
N SER A 648 11.26 6.37 -44.69
CA SER A 648 12.22 5.71 -45.57
C SER A 648 11.67 4.42 -46.18
N ARG A 649 10.98 3.59 -45.38
CA ARG A 649 10.40 2.32 -45.84
C ARG A 649 9.20 2.54 -46.77
N LEU A 650 8.38 3.54 -46.48
CA LEU A 650 7.28 3.93 -47.38
C LEU A 650 7.80 4.49 -48.73
N ALA A 651 8.85 5.31 -48.69
CA ALA A 651 9.52 5.82 -49.90
C ALA A 651 10.08 4.66 -50.75
N TYR A 652 10.80 3.72 -50.13
CA TYR A 652 11.31 2.52 -50.83
C TYR A 652 10.18 1.69 -51.40
N ALA A 653 9.08 1.45 -50.62
CA ALA A 653 7.96 0.70 -51.13
C ALA A 653 7.25 1.37 -52.30
N ARG A 654 7.20 2.69 -52.36
CA ARG A 654 6.70 3.49 -53.53
C ARG A 654 7.55 3.30 -54.77
N GLU A 655 8.87 3.34 -54.62
CA GLU A 655 9.83 3.09 -55.71
C GLU A 655 9.65 1.65 -56.29
N GLN A 656 9.29 0.68 -55.45
CA GLN A 656 9.05 -0.72 -55.87
C GLN A 656 7.63 -0.99 -56.38
N GLY A 657 6.88 0.04 -56.74
CA GLY A 657 5.53 -0.10 -57.32
C GLY A 657 4.39 0.13 -56.31
N GLY A 658 4.70 0.67 -55.13
CA GLY A 658 3.73 1.09 -54.13
C GLY A 658 3.19 -0.03 -53.23
N VAL A 659 2.65 0.37 -52.08
CA VAL A 659 1.85 -0.47 -51.19
C VAL A 659 0.47 0.14 -51.01
N ALA A 660 -0.54 -0.71 -50.91
CA ALA A 660 -1.93 -0.27 -50.77
C ALA A 660 -2.25 0.22 -49.36
N CYS A 661 -1.67 -0.44 -48.37
CA CYS A 661 -1.83 -0.09 -46.96
C CYS A 661 -0.70 -0.70 -46.08
N VAL A 662 -0.65 -0.28 -44.84
CA VAL A 662 0.24 -0.83 -43.78
C VAL A 662 -0.61 -1.56 -42.76
N VAL A 663 -0.17 -2.75 -42.34
CA VAL A 663 -0.85 -3.62 -41.37
C VAL A 663 0.06 -3.85 -40.17
N PRO A 664 -0.28 -3.36 -38.96
CA PRO A 664 0.45 -3.69 -37.75
C PRO A 664 0.31 -5.18 -37.40
N LEU A 665 1.41 -5.84 -37.04
CA LEU A 665 1.45 -7.21 -36.55
C LEU A 665 1.26 -7.21 -35.03
N GLY A 666 0.02 -7.20 -34.55
CA GLY A 666 -0.29 -7.21 -33.12
C GLY A 666 -1.77 -6.95 -32.87
N ALA A 667 -2.21 -7.26 -31.66
CA ALA A 667 -3.57 -6.96 -31.23
C ALA A 667 -3.76 -5.46 -30.97
N THR A 668 -5.00 -4.99 -30.96
CA THR A 668 -5.31 -3.60 -30.62
C THR A 668 -4.81 -3.30 -29.19
N GLY A 669 -3.90 -2.34 -29.06
CA GLY A 669 -3.26 -1.99 -27.79
C GLY A 669 -1.79 -2.43 -27.67
N ASP A 670 -1.30 -3.26 -28.57
CA ASP A 670 0.13 -3.61 -28.64
C ASP A 670 0.96 -2.45 -29.18
N SER A 671 2.28 -2.48 -28.94
CA SER A 671 3.22 -1.45 -29.36
C SER A 671 3.26 -1.25 -30.88
N SER A 672 2.98 -2.30 -31.67
CA SER A 672 2.85 -2.23 -33.12
C SER A 672 1.69 -1.33 -33.59
N THR A 673 0.64 -1.15 -32.76
CA THR A 673 -0.48 -0.23 -33.07
C THR A 673 -0.13 1.24 -32.92
N LEU A 674 1.01 1.57 -32.26
CA LEU A 674 1.57 2.93 -32.22
C LEU A 674 1.80 3.48 -33.63
N LEU A 675 1.95 2.60 -34.62
CA LEU A 675 2.08 2.97 -36.03
C LEU A 675 0.95 3.89 -36.52
N SER A 676 -0.28 3.66 -36.08
CA SER A 676 -1.42 4.51 -36.44
C SER A 676 -1.24 5.97 -36.05
N TYR A 677 -0.62 6.22 -34.89
CA TYR A 677 -0.31 7.55 -34.41
C TYR A 677 0.89 8.15 -35.17
N LEU A 678 1.94 7.35 -35.39
CA LEU A 678 3.11 7.80 -36.15
C LEU A 678 2.77 8.14 -37.60
N MET A 679 1.87 7.36 -38.22
CA MET A 679 1.44 7.62 -39.60
C MET A 679 0.73 8.97 -39.73
N ASN A 680 -0.03 9.39 -38.72
CA ASN A 680 -0.72 10.68 -38.72
C ASN A 680 0.24 11.89 -38.61
N ASP A 681 1.47 11.66 -38.15
CA ASP A 681 2.48 12.70 -38.01
C ASP A 681 3.35 12.87 -39.27
N LEU A 682 3.28 11.94 -40.23
CA LEU A 682 3.95 12.09 -41.51
C LEU A 682 3.26 13.18 -42.34
N PRO A 683 3.99 13.83 -43.26
CA PRO A 683 3.41 14.71 -44.27
C PRO A 683 2.32 13.99 -45.07
N LEU A 684 1.24 14.68 -45.41
CA LEU A 684 0.07 14.10 -46.10
C LEU A 684 0.44 13.29 -47.35
N GLY A 685 1.46 13.73 -48.13
CA GLY A 685 1.95 12.99 -49.29
C GLY A 685 2.78 11.75 -48.98
N GLU A 686 3.16 11.53 -47.73
CA GLU A 686 3.96 10.38 -47.27
C GLU A 686 3.15 9.33 -46.50
N ARG A 687 1.89 9.61 -46.20
CA ARG A 687 1.03 8.74 -45.44
C ARG A 687 0.57 7.53 -46.28
N ALA A 688 0.32 6.41 -45.59
CA ALA A 688 -0.39 5.25 -46.11
C ALA A 688 -1.51 4.89 -45.12
N ASP A 689 -2.57 4.27 -45.67
CA ASP A 689 -3.66 3.79 -44.80
C ASP A 689 -3.15 2.69 -43.86
N VAL A 690 -3.50 2.79 -42.59
CA VAL A 690 -3.24 1.75 -41.57
C VAL A 690 -4.52 0.96 -41.36
N LEU A 691 -4.52 -0.31 -41.68
CA LEU A 691 -5.68 -1.19 -41.64
C LEU A 691 -5.38 -2.45 -40.83
N SER A 692 -6.42 -3.07 -40.23
CA SER A 692 -6.29 -4.45 -39.77
C SER A 692 -6.08 -5.39 -40.96
N LEU A 693 -5.50 -6.57 -40.73
CA LEU A 693 -5.27 -7.54 -41.80
C LEU A 693 -6.58 -7.90 -42.52
N GLU A 694 -7.63 -8.13 -41.75
CA GLU A 694 -8.93 -8.49 -42.30
C GLU A 694 -9.46 -7.39 -43.26
N MET A 695 -9.40 -6.15 -42.85
CA MET A 695 -9.79 -5.01 -43.68
C MET A 695 -8.87 -4.84 -44.89
N ALA A 696 -7.57 -5.07 -44.74
CA ALA A 696 -6.59 -4.98 -45.79
C ALA A 696 -6.85 -6.03 -46.90
N LEU A 697 -7.13 -7.27 -46.50
CA LEU A 697 -7.47 -8.38 -47.41
C LEU A 697 -8.81 -8.13 -48.14
N GLN A 698 -9.82 -7.61 -47.43
CA GLN A 698 -11.11 -7.27 -48.03
C GLN A 698 -11.01 -6.13 -49.04
N ARG A 699 -10.28 -5.06 -48.74
CA ARG A 699 -10.24 -3.83 -49.58
C ARG A 699 -9.17 -3.85 -50.66
N HIS A 700 -8.10 -4.62 -50.43
CA HIS A 700 -6.90 -4.58 -51.26
C HIS A 700 -6.45 -5.97 -51.73
N SER A 701 -7.39 -6.88 -51.95
CA SER A 701 -7.08 -8.22 -52.50
C SER A 701 -6.26 -8.12 -53.78
N GLY A 702 -5.18 -8.88 -53.84
CA GLY A 702 -4.24 -8.87 -54.99
C GLY A 702 -3.27 -7.67 -55.05
N LYS A 703 -3.29 -6.79 -54.07
CA LYS A 703 -2.33 -5.68 -53.94
C LYS A 703 -1.26 -5.98 -52.91
N ARG A 704 -0.13 -5.28 -53.00
CA ARG A 704 0.94 -5.37 -52.00
C ARG A 704 0.52 -4.65 -50.73
N ILE A 705 0.71 -5.27 -49.60
CA ILE A 705 0.55 -4.68 -48.26
C ILE A 705 1.89 -4.71 -47.53
N MET A 706 2.12 -3.73 -46.66
CA MET A 706 3.31 -3.68 -45.78
C MET A 706 2.91 -4.17 -44.40
N LEU A 707 3.59 -5.21 -43.91
CA LEU A 707 3.48 -5.65 -42.54
C LEU A 707 4.46 -4.88 -41.68
N TRP A 708 4.01 -4.42 -40.52
CA TRP A 708 4.82 -3.64 -39.60
C TRP A 708 4.80 -4.26 -38.21
N ASP A 709 6.01 -4.41 -37.62
CA ASP A 709 6.20 -4.82 -36.23
C ASP A 709 7.29 -3.94 -35.60
N ASP A 710 7.17 -3.66 -34.29
CA ASP A 710 8.13 -2.85 -33.54
C ASP A 710 9.34 -3.69 -33.06
N PHE A 711 9.17 -5.02 -33.00
CA PHE A 711 10.22 -5.95 -32.60
C PHE A 711 10.16 -7.26 -33.38
N CYS A 712 11.20 -7.56 -34.10
CA CYS A 712 11.39 -8.81 -34.81
C CYS A 712 12.70 -9.50 -34.38
N GLY A 713 12.72 -10.11 -33.20
CA GLY A 713 13.89 -10.77 -32.64
C GLY A 713 14.25 -12.04 -33.43
N SER A 714 13.73 -13.21 -33.04
CA SER A 714 13.94 -14.49 -33.74
C SER A 714 13.05 -14.66 -34.99
N GLY A 715 12.12 -13.73 -35.24
CA GLY A 715 11.09 -13.86 -36.29
C GLY A 715 9.96 -14.85 -35.92
N ARG A 716 10.05 -15.47 -34.76
CA ARG A 716 9.12 -16.51 -34.33
C ARG A 716 7.71 -15.97 -34.15
N HIS A 717 7.57 -14.79 -33.53
CA HIS A 717 6.27 -14.13 -33.37
C HIS A 717 5.62 -13.80 -34.72
N THR A 718 6.38 -13.22 -35.65
CA THR A 718 5.92 -12.89 -36.99
C THR A 718 5.50 -14.15 -37.74
N LYS A 719 6.28 -15.24 -37.64
CA LYS A 719 5.93 -16.56 -38.26
C LYS A 719 4.62 -17.10 -37.67
N THR A 720 4.47 -17.10 -36.33
CA THR A 720 3.25 -17.61 -35.66
C THR A 720 2.02 -16.83 -36.09
N VAL A 721 2.10 -15.48 -36.07
CA VAL A 721 0.99 -14.61 -36.47
C VAL A 721 0.63 -14.84 -37.95
N LEU A 722 1.61 -14.92 -38.85
CA LEU A 722 1.39 -15.17 -40.26
C LEU A 722 0.82 -16.58 -40.52
N ALA A 723 1.32 -17.61 -39.84
CA ALA A 723 0.80 -18.97 -39.95
C ALA A 723 -0.66 -19.06 -39.50
N GLN A 724 -1.02 -18.44 -38.39
CA GLN A 724 -2.41 -18.34 -37.90
C GLN A 724 -3.31 -17.63 -38.93
N TRP A 725 -2.84 -16.52 -39.53
CA TRP A 725 -3.61 -15.74 -40.47
C TRP A 725 -3.80 -16.43 -41.82
N LEU A 726 -2.80 -17.22 -42.26
CA LEU A 726 -2.82 -17.91 -43.53
C LEU A 726 -3.34 -19.35 -43.45
N ASN A 727 -3.78 -19.81 -42.26
CA ASN A 727 -4.16 -21.18 -41.95
C ASN A 727 -3.10 -22.22 -42.40
N LEU A 728 -1.83 -21.88 -42.25
CA LEU A 728 -0.71 -22.77 -42.51
C LEU A 728 -0.45 -23.66 -41.30
N PRO A 729 -0.03 -24.92 -41.48
CA PRO A 729 0.39 -25.75 -40.35
C PRO A 729 1.61 -25.10 -39.64
N ASP A 730 1.62 -25.18 -38.32
CA ASP A 730 2.67 -24.68 -37.47
C ASP A 730 3.90 -25.61 -37.53
N ASP A 731 4.57 -25.62 -38.68
CA ASP A 731 5.85 -26.33 -38.84
C ASP A 731 6.97 -25.48 -38.22
N SER A 732 7.25 -25.78 -36.96
CA SER A 732 8.07 -25.01 -36.07
C SER A 732 9.59 -25.07 -36.29
N ASP A 733 10.13 -25.72 -37.32
CA ASP A 733 11.57 -26.00 -37.44
C ASP A 733 12.23 -25.81 -38.83
N GLU A 734 11.64 -25.00 -39.75
CA GLU A 734 12.36 -24.53 -40.96
C GLU A 734 12.38 -23.01 -41.10
#